data_d05e3a2409bdb04adfdf52de3d29324f
#
_entry.id   d05e3a2409bdb04adfdf52de3d29324f
#
_cell.length_a   1.000
_cell.length_b   1.000
_cell.length_c   1.000
_cell.angle_alpha   90.00
_cell.angle_beta   90.00
_cell.angle_gamma   90.00
#
_symmetry.space_group_name_H-M   'P 1'
#
loop_
_entity.id
_entity.type
_entity.pdbx_description
1 polymer ?
#
loop_
_entity_poly.entity_id
_entity_poly.type
_entity_poly.pdbx_seq_one_letter_code
_entity_poly.pdbx_strand_id
1 'polypeptide(L)'
;MFLLRIYITCPIWILLVGFLVFSMQAVFAQSGIRGYVIDQNRQPVPKTSITVSVQSPRANHQLYTDDKGSFGKDLPPGKYQLDVYHLGYQRQMIWVDVVEGKVNLLDTILLENELRQLDEITVQGSRKLIEQKSDRMVINIENSVLATGTTALELLKRAPSVRVDEEDNIHMRGKSDIGILINGKLSYLSAKELTNILKGMPSESIKRIELITSPSAKFDAKGIAGLINIVMKQPVAEPLSGNAHVFGGGGRKERYGVGTTLSGQTGSWRWQGGIEHAYRGEKEYRNFNRFYDNKGNEGHKSLQYSSTDEPLQTQQARAGLEYVPNDKTSVGMLWTGNFGTYKNFSNGYNDIYDDRDKRSVHAITANTNISRWQAHNVGFSFLHKIGENSELSADWDILYSDYKADQTLQSDILKYGAPNASREARRNATPSTTHLQVAKLDYQRRWKENVTAEVGWKSSWMKSDNNSLSDTMQNNSWVADVKNSNHFVYSEQIHAAYVNVNMAFGQWGLNAGLRTEHTDADGELRTDGRTLHKRYTQLFPSVSMRYEIADKHQLQLSYSRRINRPDYEDLNPFRYYVDAYVYWEGNPLLQPELANAFELNYTLHRDLLFSLYYTDVKDAMTSVLMQLPEENKTIRSIHNIKGFQNYGVNVNYSLALFSFWSTQWNLNAFENHYFGSYAGEQIANRLWSYAVQTTQSYRLPKSWSAEWTAAYESPQSDGVFRQKASGHVSLGVMKKMLNDKLNLKFAVDDVFKMSRYRTNSGVGGVYMDQRIDLDSRVWRVSVGYTFGKKGEGADKKKSEEQQRVRGL
;
A
#
# COMPACT_ATOMS: atom_id res chain seq x y z
N MET A 1 -11.43 -70.62 -0.86
CA MET A 1 -12.31 -71.70 -1.32
C MET A 1 -12.28 -71.67 -2.82
N PHE A 2 -11.74 -72.81 -3.41
CA PHE A 2 -11.69 -73.30 -4.76
C PHE A 2 -10.92 -72.47 -5.80
N LEU A 3 -9.67 -72.82 -6.13
CA LEU A 3 -9.06 -73.93 -6.83
C LEU A 3 -9.73 -74.24 -8.18
N LEU A 4 -9.01 -74.01 -9.33
CA LEU A 4 -8.58 -75.15 -10.13
C LEU A 4 -7.50 -74.83 -11.14
N ARG A 5 -6.45 -75.60 -11.07
CA ARG A 5 -5.40 -75.86 -12.09
C ARG A 5 -6.00 -76.64 -13.26
N ILE A 6 -5.51 -76.44 -14.48
CA ILE A 6 -5.27 -77.62 -15.40
C ILE A 6 -4.05 -77.34 -16.28
N TYR A 7 -3.13 -78.28 -16.25
CA TYR A 7 -1.98 -78.57 -17.13
C TYR A 7 -2.49 -79.09 -18.47
N ILE A 8 -1.64 -79.05 -19.55
CA ILE A 8 -1.20 -80.13 -20.35
C ILE A 8 -0.47 -79.60 -21.62
N THR A 9 0.82 -79.81 -21.72
CA THR A 9 1.72 -80.64 -22.55
C THR A 9 1.89 -80.31 -24.03
N CYS A 10 3.16 -80.26 -24.42
CA CYS A 10 3.89 -80.26 -25.70
C CYS A 10 3.39 -81.39 -26.66
N PRO A 11 3.61 -81.23 -27.91
CA PRO A 11 4.91 -81.81 -28.50
C PRO A 11 5.49 -81.00 -29.72
N ILE A 12 6.75 -80.86 -29.72
CA ILE A 12 7.83 -81.14 -30.69
C ILE A 12 7.33 -81.82 -31.97
N TRP A 13 7.10 -81.00 -33.04
CA TRP A 13 7.11 -81.44 -34.44
C TRP A 13 7.00 -80.24 -35.42
N ILE A 14 7.72 -79.11 -35.25
CA ILE A 14 7.87 -78.03 -36.24
C ILE A 14 9.30 -77.52 -36.25
N LEU A 15 10.26 -78.46 -36.34
CA LEU A 15 11.69 -78.17 -36.43
C LEU A 15 12.30 -78.82 -37.65
N LEU A 16 11.58 -78.92 -38.76
CA LEU A 16 12.19 -79.58 -39.95
C LEU A 16 11.62 -79.04 -41.32
N VAL A 17 10.98 -77.92 -41.37
CA VAL A 17 10.60 -77.26 -42.67
C VAL A 17 11.17 -75.86 -42.84
N GLY A 18 12.03 -75.39 -41.95
CA GLY A 18 12.64 -74.07 -41.98
C GLY A 18 14.04 -73.95 -42.62
N PHE A 19 14.50 -74.96 -43.33
CA PHE A 19 15.90 -74.94 -43.84
C PHE A 19 16.04 -74.95 -45.33
N LEU A 20 15.05 -74.52 -46.11
CA LEU A 20 15.13 -74.35 -47.52
C LEU A 20 14.39 -73.22 -48.12
N VAL A 21 14.55 -72.03 -47.54
CA VAL A 21 14.37 -70.77 -48.29
C VAL A 21 15.61 -69.95 -48.16
N PHE A 22 16.58 -70.36 -48.95
CA PHE A 22 17.87 -69.77 -49.07
C PHE A 22 17.81 -68.43 -49.76
N SER A 23 18.24 -67.38 -49.02
CA SER A 23 19.01 -66.25 -49.52
C SER A 23 18.64 -65.71 -50.96
N MET A 24 17.66 -64.92 -51.05
CA MET A 24 17.71 -63.78 -51.95
C MET A 24 17.93 -62.53 -51.05
N GLN A 25 19.19 -62.19 -50.79
CA GLN A 25 19.55 -60.84 -50.40
C GLN A 25 19.27 -59.96 -51.59
N ALA A 26 18.08 -59.34 -51.58
CA ALA A 26 17.84 -58.18 -52.41
C ALA A 26 18.84 -57.14 -51.94
N VAL A 27 19.83 -56.82 -52.71
CA VAL A 27 20.64 -55.62 -52.60
C VAL A 27 19.71 -54.48 -52.88
N PHE A 28 19.05 -53.99 -51.81
CA PHE A 28 18.33 -52.74 -51.91
C PHE A 28 19.41 -51.67 -52.12
N ALA A 29 19.44 -51.14 -53.35
CA ALA A 29 20.21 -49.94 -53.59
C ALA A 29 19.75 -48.85 -52.63
N GLN A 30 20.65 -48.42 -51.75
CA GLN A 30 20.34 -47.40 -50.72
C GLN A 30 20.03 -46.11 -51.44
N SER A 31 18.82 -45.60 -51.24
CA SER A 31 18.43 -44.28 -51.63
C SER A 31 18.51 -43.34 -50.42
N GLY A 32 18.95 -42.08 -50.59
CA GLY A 32 19.11 -41.15 -49.48
C GLY A 32 19.70 -39.82 -49.91
N ILE A 33 20.02 -39.02 -48.88
CA ILE A 33 20.66 -37.70 -49.07
C ILE A 33 21.98 -37.65 -48.32
N ARG A 34 22.99 -36.96 -48.91
CA ARG A 34 24.28 -36.63 -48.30
C ARG A 34 24.63 -35.20 -48.67
N GLY A 35 25.24 -34.44 -47.79
CA GLY A 35 25.62 -33.05 -48.10
C GLY A 35 26.57 -32.47 -47.06
N TYR A 36 27.00 -31.24 -47.30
CA TYR A 36 27.87 -30.46 -46.39
C TYR A 36 27.23 -29.10 -46.11
N VAL A 37 27.46 -28.57 -44.89
CA VAL A 37 27.07 -27.24 -44.51
C VAL A 37 28.30 -26.43 -44.19
N ILE A 38 28.48 -25.28 -44.83
CA ILE A 38 29.61 -24.37 -44.61
C ILE A 38 29.11 -22.93 -44.40
N ASP A 39 29.95 -22.11 -43.81
CA ASP A 39 29.71 -20.65 -43.70
C ASP A 39 30.26 -19.87 -44.90
N GLN A 40 30.11 -18.53 -44.89
CA GLN A 40 30.61 -17.61 -45.92
C GLN A 40 32.14 -17.61 -46.04
N ASN A 41 32.85 -18.05 -45.02
CA ASN A 41 34.30 -18.20 -45.04
C ASN A 41 34.74 -19.60 -45.49
N ARG A 42 33.79 -20.40 -46.00
CA ARG A 42 34.00 -21.82 -46.41
C ARG A 42 34.47 -22.74 -45.26
N GLN A 43 34.15 -22.34 -44.00
CA GLN A 43 34.43 -23.22 -42.84
C GLN A 43 33.22 -24.16 -42.60
N PRO A 44 33.45 -25.43 -42.21
CA PRO A 44 32.36 -26.34 -41.90
C PRO A 44 31.57 -25.81 -40.66
N VAL A 45 30.23 -25.93 -40.71
CA VAL A 45 29.38 -25.55 -39.58
C VAL A 45 28.85 -26.81 -38.88
N PRO A 46 29.49 -27.22 -37.77
CA PRO A 46 29.11 -28.42 -37.03
C PRO A 46 27.79 -28.19 -36.26
N LYS A 47 27.11 -29.31 -35.91
CA LYS A 47 25.87 -29.28 -35.11
C LYS A 47 24.75 -28.46 -35.71
N THR A 48 24.76 -28.21 -37.03
CA THR A 48 23.65 -27.60 -37.73
C THR A 48 22.46 -28.56 -37.71
N SER A 49 21.31 -28.12 -37.29
CA SER A 49 20.08 -28.90 -37.26
C SER A 49 19.46 -28.92 -38.64
N ILE A 50 19.19 -30.10 -39.17
CA ILE A 50 18.54 -30.31 -40.46
C ILE A 50 17.28 -31.16 -40.23
N THR A 51 16.12 -30.54 -40.38
CA THR A 51 14.82 -31.23 -40.30
C THR A 51 14.37 -31.62 -41.69
N VAL A 52 14.27 -32.90 -41.91
CA VAL A 52 13.80 -33.48 -43.21
C VAL A 52 12.34 -33.84 -43.04
N SER A 53 11.46 -33.21 -43.80
CA SER A 53 10.01 -33.43 -43.73
C SER A 53 9.44 -33.90 -45.11
N VAL A 54 8.46 -34.80 -45.00
CA VAL A 54 7.71 -35.33 -46.17
C VAL A 54 6.25 -34.94 -45.99
N GLN A 55 5.58 -34.61 -47.12
CA GLN A 55 4.18 -34.12 -47.04
C GLN A 55 3.12 -35.20 -46.86
N SER A 56 3.40 -36.45 -47.28
CA SER A 56 2.43 -37.54 -47.15
C SER A 56 3.12 -38.94 -47.21
N PRO A 57 3.00 -39.81 -46.19
CA PRO A 57 2.49 -39.49 -44.87
C PRO A 57 3.45 -38.57 -44.11
N ARG A 58 2.94 -37.72 -43.18
CA ARG A 58 3.72 -36.73 -42.44
C ARG A 58 4.76 -37.42 -41.56
N ALA A 59 6.03 -37.43 -41.98
CA ALA A 59 7.17 -37.91 -41.18
C ALA A 59 8.28 -36.86 -41.17
N ASN A 60 8.83 -36.56 -40.00
CA ASN A 60 9.95 -35.64 -39.84
C ASN A 60 11.13 -36.41 -39.28
N HIS A 61 12.30 -36.26 -39.93
CA HIS A 61 13.57 -36.78 -39.45
C HIS A 61 14.47 -35.59 -39.11
N GLN A 62 15.11 -35.66 -37.93
CA GLN A 62 16.04 -34.62 -37.49
C GLN A 62 17.46 -35.17 -37.60
N LEU A 63 18.36 -34.43 -38.22
CA LEU A 63 19.76 -34.70 -38.42
C LEU A 63 20.59 -33.56 -37.86
N TYR A 64 21.86 -33.85 -37.58
CA TYR A 64 22.83 -32.82 -37.20
C TYR A 64 24.11 -33.01 -38.04
N THR A 65 24.75 -31.92 -38.41
CA THR A 65 26.05 -31.98 -39.03
C THR A 65 27.13 -32.44 -38.06
N ASP A 66 28.09 -33.25 -38.54
CA ASP A 66 29.29 -33.64 -37.79
C ASP A 66 30.31 -32.48 -37.70
N ASP A 67 31.49 -32.74 -37.11
CA ASP A 67 32.56 -31.74 -36.94
C ASP A 67 33.15 -31.26 -38.27
N LYS A 68 32.87 -31.96 -39.39
CA LYS A 68 33.28 -31.57 -40.75
C LYS A 68 32.14 -30.92 -41.54
N GLY A 69 31.04 -30.59 -40.88
CA GLY A 69 29.85 -30.03 -41.49
C GLY A 69 29.07 -31.03 -42.38
N SER A 70 29.39 -32.36 -42.36
CA SER A 70 28.74 -33.36 -43.16
C SER A 70 27.47 -33.88 -42.50
N PHE A 71 26.45 -34.19 -43.33
CA PHE A 71 25.25 -34.88 -42.91
C PHE A 71 24.81 -35.92 -43.91
N GLY A 72 24.03 -36.89 -43.47
CA GLY A 72 23.46 -37.89 -44.35
C GLY A 72 22.39 -38.75 -43.71
N LYS A 73 21.41 -39.12 -44.51
CA LYS A 73 20.32 -40.00 -44.13
C LYS A 73 19.85 -40.85 -45.28
N ASP A 74 19.63 -42.12 -45.02
CA ASP A 74 18.94 -43.00 -45.96
C ASP A 74 17.43 -42.75 -45.84
N LEU A 75 16.81 -42.49 -46.98
CA LEU A 75 15.40 -42.09 -47.10
C LEU A 75 14.72 -42.86 -48.22
N PRO A 76 13.46 -43.26 -48.08
CA PRO A 76 12.66 -43.80 -49.18
C PRO A 76 12.57 -42.82 -50.37
N PRO A 77 12.35 -43.31 -51.59
CA PRO A 77 12.07 -42.44 -52.74
C PRO A 77 10.89 -41.52 -52.44
N GLY A 78 11.04 -40.20 -52.78
CA GLY A 78 10.01 -39.18 -52.46
C GLY A 78 10.54 -37.76 -52.51
N LYS A 79 9.62 -36.81 -52.42
CA LYS A 79 9.95 -35.36 -52.31
C LYS A 79 10.07 -34.96 -50.86
N TYR A 80 11.22 -34.38 -50.49
CA TYR A 80 11.53 -33.96 -49.14
C TYR A 80 11.86 -32.48 -49.09
N GLN A 81 11.46 -31.84 -48.00
CA GLN A 81 11.89 -30.49 -47.62
C GLN A 81 12.90 -30.58 -46.52
N LEU A 82 14.09 -30.04 -46.78
CA LEU A 82 15.14 -29.86 -45.77
C LEU A 82 15.05 -28.47 -45.19
N ASP A 83 14.93 -28.40 -43.93
CA ASP A 83 14.93 -27.13 -43.15
C ASP A 83 16.22 -27.07 -42.35
N VAL A 84 17.16 -26.25 -42.81
CA VAL A 84 18.52 -26.14 -42.28
C VAL A 84 18.61 -24.91 -41.36
N TYR A 85 18.93 -25.14 -40.10
CA TYR A 85 18.98 -24.11 -39.08
C TYR A 85 20.24 -24.25 -38.19
N HIS A 86 20.95 -23.13 -38.01
CA HIS A 86 22.03 -23.00 -37.03
C HIS A 86 21.96 -21.60 -36.40
N LEU A 87 22.25 -21.52 -35.09
CA LEU A 87 22.20 -20.27 -34.36
C LEU A 87 23.23 -19.25 -34.92
N GLY A 88 22.77 -18.07 -35.31
CA GLY A 88 23.61 -17.02 -35.89
C GLY A 88 23.65 -16.99 -37.42
N TYR A 89 22.94 -17.94 -38.09
CA TYR A 89 22.84 -18.01 -39.54
C TYR A 89 21.41 -17.96 -40.02
N GLN A 90 21.19 -17.46 -41.25
CA GLN A 90 19.88 -17.44 -41.87
C GLN A 90 19.36 -18.83 -42.13
N ARG A 91 18.14 -19.10 -41.73
CA ARG A 91 17.46 -20.39 -41.95
C ARG A 91 17.22 -20.60 -43.44
N GLN A 92 17.58 -21.77 -43.94
CA GLN A 92 17.39 -22.15 -45.35
C GLN A 92 16.43 -23.31 -45.48
N MET A 93 15.60 -23.29 -46.53
CA MET A 93 14.69 -24.36 -46.92
C MET A 93 15.02 -24.84 -48.32
N ILE A 94 15.35 -26.14 -48.46
CA ILE A 94 15.79 -26.77 -49.72
C ILE A 94 14.87 -27.93 -50.03
N TRP A 95 14.42 -28.03 -51.28
CA TRP A 95 13.63 -29.15 -51.76
C TRP A 95 14.53 -30.16 -52.43
N VAL A 96 14.33 -31.47 -52.15
CA VAL A 96 15.11 -32.55 -52.69
C VAL A 96 14.20 -33.69 -53.12
N ASP A 97 14.41 -34.21 -54.37
CA ASP A 97 13.75 -35.40 -54.84
C ASP A 97 14.68 -36.63 -54.67
N VAL A 98 14.30 -37.53 -53.79
CA VAL A 98 15.05 -38.79 -53.61
C VAL A 98 14.54 -39.84 -54.56
N VAL A 99 15.45 -40.34 -55.47
CA VAL A 99 15.15 -41.35 -56.53
C VAL A 99 15.60 -42.72 -56.03
N GLU A 100 14.86 -43.75 -56.39
CA GLU A 100 15.15 -45.13 -55.99
C GLU A 100 16.51 -45.56 -56.51
N GLY A 101 17.31 -46.18 -55.58
CA GLY A 101 18.63 -46.68 -55.87
C GLY A 101 19.73 -45.64 -56.06
N LYS A 102 19.50 -44.40 -55.77
CA LYS A 102 20.52 -43.29 -55.82
C LYS A 102 20.66 -42.57 -54.50
N VAL A 103 21.89 -42.32 -54.11
CA VAL A 103 22.20 -41.35 -53.03
C VAL A 103 22.38 -40.01 -53.68
N ASN A 104 21.45 -39.06 -53.33
CA ASN A 104 21.56 -37.72 -53.82
C ASN A 104 22.64 -36.99 -53.02
N LEU A 105 23.73 -36.61 -53.68
CA LEU A 105 24.72 -35.67 -53.15
C LEU A 105 24.19 -34.30 -53.40
N LEU A 106 23.83 -33.62 -52.31
CA LEU A 106 23.42 -32.24 -52.34
C LEU A 106 24.63 -31.34 -52.53
N ASP A 107 24.47 -30.26 -53.28
CA ASP A 107 25.46 -29.18 -53.29
C ASP A 107 25.71 -28.66 -51.88
N THR A 108 26.90 -28.14 -51.63
CA THR A 108 27.28 -27.60 -50.38
C THR A 108 26.32 -26.49 -49.98
N ILE A 109 25.68 -26.63 -48.83
CA ILE A 109 24.74 -25.62 -48.29
C ILE A 109 25.55 -24.51 -47.65
N LEU A 110 25.47 -23.33 -48.23
CA LEU A 110 26.13 -22.11 -47.71
C LEU A 110 25.21 -21.40 -46.73
N LEU A 111 25.53 -21.33 -45.46
CA LEU A 111 24.81 -20.54 -44.49
C LEU A 111 25.36 -19.13 -44.45
N GLU A 112 24.48 -18.16 -44.68
CA GLU A 112 24.77 -16.72 -44.54
C GLU A 112 24.60 -16.29 -43.08
N ASN A 113 25.50 -15.44 -42.60
CA ASN A 113 25.36 -14.85 -41.23
C ASN A 113 24.07 -14.06 -41.16
N GLU A 114 23.27 -14.30 -40.15
CA GLU A 114 22.10 -13.47 -39.85
C GLU A 114 22.60 -12.20 -39.19
N LEU A 115 22.94 -11.15 -39.97
CA LEU A 115 23.13 -9.78 -39.48
C LEU A 115 21.78 -9.19 -39.12
N ARG A 116 21.04 -9.77 -38.19
CA ARG A 116 20.05 -9.08 -37.43
C ARG A 116 20.82 -8.29 -36.37
N GLN A 117 20.89 -6.96 -36.51
CA GLN A 117 20.73 -6.12 -35.37
C GLN A 117 19.42 -6.58 -34.73
N LEU A 118 19.52 -7.41 -33.71
CA LEU A 118 18.45 -7.63 -32.78
C LEU A 118 18.16 -6.24 -32.23
N ASP A 119 17.14 -5.57 -32.76
CA ASP A 119 16.42 -4.59 -31.99
C ASP A 119 16.09 -5.36 -30.72
N GLU A 120 16.74 -4.98 -29.66
CA GLU A 120 16.51 -5.50 -28.32
C GLU A 120 15.01 -5.35 -28.09
N ILE A 121 14.24 -6.41 -28.38
CA ILE A 121 12.88 -6.52 -27.92
C ILE A 121 13.04 -6.66 -26.42
N THR A 122 13.25 -5.55 -25.77
CA THR A 122 13.04 -5.40 -24.35
C THR A 122 11.57 -5.69 -24.17
N VAL A 123 11.22 -6.94 -23.89
CA VAL A 123 9.92 -7.29 -23.35
C VAL A 123 9.90 -6.63 -21.98
N GLN A 124 9.61 -5.34 -21.97
CA GLN A 124 9.19 -4.62 -20.78
C GLN A 124 7.84 -5.21 -20.41
N GLY A 125 7.87 -6.31 -19.70
CA GLY A 125 6.71 -6.79 -18.97
C GLY A 125 6.32 -5.66 -18.03
N SER A 126 5.37 -4.80 -18.44
CA SER A 126 4.90 -3.74 -17.55
C SER A 126 4.30 -4.44 -16.35
N ARG A 127 4.83 -4.14 -15.17
CA ARG A 127 4.27 -4.62 -13.88
C ARG A 127 2.79 -4.27 -13.83
N LYS A 128 1.97 -5.22 -13.38
CA LYS A 128 0.55 -4.97 -13.12
C LYS A 128 0.42 -3.80 -12.15
N LEU A 129 -0.62 -2.99 -12.28
CA LEU A 129 -0.89 -1.88 -11.35
C LEU A 129 -1.05 -2.41 -9.93
N ILE A 130 -1.77 -3.53 -9.76
CA ILE A 130 -1.88 -4.24 -8.49
C ILE A 130 -1.35 -5.66 -8.66
N GLU A 131 -0.49 -6.07 -7.74
CA GLU A 131 0.06 -7.42 -7.67
C GLU A 131 -0.32 -8.04 -6.34
N GLN A 132 -0.91 -9.23 -6.37
CA GLN A 132 -1.15 -10.00 -5.16
C GLN A 132 0.07 -10.85 -4.85
N LYS A 133 0.63 -10.67 -3.65
CA LYS A 133 1.64 -11.54 -3.06
C LYS A 133 1.03 -12.37 -1.94
N SER A 134 1.72 -13.40 -1.48
CA SER A 134 1.23 -14.29 -0.42
C SER A 134 0.94 -13.56 0.90
N ASP A 135 1.69 -12.52 1.23
CA ASP A 135 1.64 -11.81 2.52
C ASP A 135 1.09 -10.37 2.41
N ARG A 136 0.93 -9.84 1.19
CA ARG A 136 0.54 -8.45 0.96
C ARG A 136 -0.03 -8.20 -0.43
N MET A 137 -0.78 -7.14 -0.56
CA MET A 137 -1.14 -6.56 -1.85
C MET A 137 -0.19 -5.40 -2.16
N VAL A 138 0.32 -5.33 -3.39
CA VAL A 138 1.26 -4.31 -3.85
C VAL A 138 0.61 -3.46 -4.93
N ILE A 139 0.55 -2.16 -4.73
CA ILE A 139 0.02 -1.17 -5.67
C ILE A 139 1.20 -0.42 -6.27
N ASN A 140 1.47 -0.61 -7.57
CA ASN A 140 2.60 -0.03 -8.29
C ASN A 140 2.25 1.38 -8.80
N ILE A 141 2.63 2.40 -8.05
CA ILE A 141 2.26 3.80 -8.29
C ILE A 141 2.89 4.35 -9.58
N GLU A 142 4.09 3.93 -9.94
CA GLU A 142 4.79 4.40 -11.16
C GLU A 142 3.99 4.16 -12.45
N ASN A 143 3.12 3.16 -12.45
CA ASN A 143 2.33 2.76 -13.63
C ASN A 143 0.93 3.40 -13.66
N SER A 144 0.49 4.08 -12.62
CA SER A 144 -0.83 4.69 -12.56
C SER A 144 -0.86 6.06 -13.25
N VAL A 145 -1.87 6.26 -14.08
CA VAL A 145 -2.17 7.55 -14.71
C VAL A 145 -2.75 8.53 -13.68
N LEU A 146 -3.60 8.02 -12.79
CA LEU A 146 -4.31 8.81 -11.78
C LEU A 146 -3.42 9.24 -10.60
N ALA A 147 -2.23 8.66 -10.46
CA ALA A 147 -1.35 8.96 -9.32
C ALA A 147 -0.70 10.34 -9.39
N THR A 148 -0.44 10.88 -10.58
CA THR A 148 0.39 12.08 -10.74
C THR A 148 -0.27 13.34 -10.21
N GLY A 149 0.51 14.19 -9.54
CA GLY A 149 0.04 15.43 -8.89
C GLY A 149 -0.82 15.18 -7.65
N THR A 150 -0.84 13.91 -7.15
CA THR A 150 -1.56 13.53 -5.94
C THR A 150 -0.62 13.40 -4.75
N THR A 151 -1.18 13.21 -3.57
CA THR A 151 -0.44 12.93 -2.35
C THR A 151 -0.49 11.46 -1.98
N ALA A 152 0.32 11.04 -1.02
CA ALA A 152 0.22 9.71 -0.43
C ALA A 152 -1.19 9.44 0.11
N LEU A 153 -1.81 10.41 0.80
CA LEU A 153 -3.16 10.27 1.34
C LEU A 153 -4.21 10.12 0.23
N GLU A 154 -4.12 10.91 -0.85
CA GLU A 154 -5.01 10.79 -2.01
C GLU A 154 -4.83 9.46 -2.76
N LEU A 155 -3.61 8.90 -2.77
CA LEU A 155 -3.37 7.54 -3.28
C LEU A 155 -4.03 6.48 -2.41
N LEU A 156 -3.97 6.63 -1.08
CA LEU A 156 -4.63 5.73 -0.14
C LEU A 156 -6.15 5.74 -0.30
N LYS A 157 -6.76 6.90 -0.58
CA LYS A 157 -8.21 7.00 -0.93
C LYS A 157 -8.61 6.13 -2.14
N ARG A 158 -7.65 5.77 -3.00
CA ARG A 158 -7.86 4.93 -4.19
C ARG A 158 -7.32 3.50 -4.04
N ALA A 159 -6.71 3.20 -2.90
CA ALA A 159 -6.19 1.86 -2.65
C ALA A 159 -7.33 0.87 -2.37
N PRO A 160 -7.28 -0.35 -2.90
CA PRO A 160 -8.31 -1.36 -2.67
C PRO A 160 -8.51 -1.65 -1.17
N SER A 161 -9.77 -1.73 -0.75
CA SER A 161 -10.16 -1.97 0.65
C SER A 161 -9.68 -0.92 1.66
N VAL A 162 -9.19 0.22 1.21
CA VAL A 162 -8.80 1.35 2.05
C VAL A 162 -9.82 2.48 1.88
N ARG A 163 -10.25 3.07 2.97
CA ARG A 163 -11.08 4.25 3.03
C ARG A 163 -10.36 5.33 3.83
N VAL A 164 -10.50 6.57 3.45
CA VAL A 164 -10.09 7.73 4.23
C VAL A 164 -11.33 8.54 4.52
N ASP A 165 -11.63 8.77 5.79
CA ASP A 165 -12.83 9.50 6.22
C ASP A 165 -12.68 11.01 6.11
N GLU A 166 -13.68 11.76 6.59
CA GLU A 166 -13.72 13.23 6.56
C GLU A 166 -12.73 13.90 7.52
N GLU A 167 -12.23 13.16 8.49
CA GLU A 167 -11.20 13.61 9.43
C GLU A 167 -9.81 13.14 9.00
N ASP A 168 -9.72 12.56 7.77
CA ASP A 168 -8.52 11.98 7.19
C ASP A 168 -7.97 10.74 7.93
N ASN A 169 -8.79 10.08 8.76
CA ASN A 169 -8.44 8.80 9.35
C ASN A 169 -8.49 7.70 8.29
N ILE A 170 -7.52 6.82 8.33
CA ILE A 170 -7.37 5.75 7.36
C ILE A 170 -8.00 4.48 7.93
N HIS A 171 -8.88 3.84 7.15
CA HIS A 171 -9.54 2.59 7.48
C HIS A 171 -9.16 1.51 6.46
N MET A 172 -9.02 0.26 6.88
CA MET A 172 -8.80 -0.88 6.00
C MET A 172 -9.76 -2.02 6.34
N ARG A 173 -10.53 -2.47 5.34
CA ARG A 173 -11.57 -3.51 5.52
C ARG A 173 -12.58 -3.16 6.63
N GLY A 174 -12.96 -1.88 6.75
CA GLY A 174 -13.90 -1.39 7.75
C GLY A 174 -13.32 -1.20 9.16
N LYS A 175 -12.03 -1.39 9.38
CA LYS A 175 -11.34 -1.18 10.67
C LYS A 175 -10.49 0.08 10.62
N SER A 176 -10.51 0.86 11.68
CA SER A 176 -9.57 1.95 11.99
C SER A 176 -8.26 1.40 12.56
N ASP A 177 -7.36 2.28 12.91
CA ASP A 177 -6.01 2.00 13.44
C ASP A 177 -5.16 1.11 12.53
N ILE A 178 -4.49 1.76 11.60
CA ILE A 178 -3.56 1.16 10.66
C ILE A 178 -2.15 1.64 10.99
N GLY A 179 -1.22 0.71 11.12
CA GLY A 179 0.18 1.08 11.23
C GLY A 179 0.72 1.57 9.87
N ILE A 180 1.17 2.81 9.79
CA ILE A 180 1.77 3.35 8.56
C ILE A 180 3.29 3.22 8.63
N LEU A 181 3.86 2.55 7.63
CA LEU A 181 5.30 2.44 7.45
C LEU A 181 5.76 3.27 6.24
N ILE A 182 6.93 3.86 6.37
CA ILE A 182 7.65 4.49 5.27
C ILE A 182 8.96 3.72 5.08
N ASN A 183 9.14 3.09 3.92
CA ASN A 183 10.27 2.19 3.64
C ASN A 183 10.44 1.06 4.69
N GLY A 184 9.32 0.52 5.20
CA GLY A 184 9.33 -0.55 6.20
C GLY A 184 9.54 -0.09 7.65
N LYS A 185 9.69 1.21 7.92
CA LYS A 185 9.85 1.80 9.27
C LYS A 185 8.53 2.41 9.73
N LEU A 186 8.04 2.03 10.91
CA LEU A 186 6.79 2.52 11.47
C LEU A 186 6.90 4.01 11.81
N SER A 187 5.86 4.78 11.46
CA SER A 187 5.68 6.15 11.94
C SER A 187 5.06 6.13 13.34
N TYR A 188 5.69 6.84 14.28
CA TYR A 188 5.22 7.00 15.68
C TYR A 188 4.60 8.38 15.94
N LEU A 189 4.41 9.16 14.87
CA LEU A 189 3.73 10.45 14.94
C LEU A 189 2.26 10.24 15.30
N SER A 190 1.64 11.27 15.89
CA SER A 190 0.19 11.26 16.09
C SER A 190 -0.56 11.14 14.75
N ALA A 191 -1.82 10.71 14.79
CA ALA A 191 -2.65 10.55 13.58
C ALA A 191 -2.70 11.86 12.77
N LYS A 192 -2.80 13.02 13.44
CA LYS A 192 -2.84 14.33 12.81
C LYS A 192 -1.52 14.74 12.16
N GLU A 193 -0.39 14.55 12.85
CA GLU A 193 0.94 14.85 12.31
C GLU A 193 1.26 13.95 11.12
N LEU A 194 0.95 12.66 11.22
CA LEU A 194 1.11 11.68 10.14
C LEU A 194 0.27 12.05 8.92
N THR A 195 -0.99 12.40 9.12
CA THR A 195 -1.89 12.86 8.05
C THR A 195 -1.32 14.08 7.34
N ASN A 196 -0.78 15.07 8.07
CA ASN A 196 -0.14 16.24 7.48
C ASN A 196 1.09 15.85 6.63
N ILE A 197 1.90 14.89 7.06
CA ILE A 197 3.00 14.35 6.26
C ILE A 197 2.48 13.64 5.01
N LEU A 198 1.44 12.82 5.12
CA LEU A 198 0.85 12.11 3.98
C LEU A 198 0.19 13.07 2.97
N LYS A 199 -0.44 14.16 3.45
CA LYS A 199 -0.94 15.26 2.61
C LYS A 199 0.19 16.03 1.91
N GLY A 200 1.36 16.10 2.53
CA GLY A 200 2.55 16.72 1.96
C GLY A 200 3.38 15.80 1.06
N MET A 201 3.23 14.48 1.18
CA MET A 201 4.07 13.51 0.48
C MET A 201 3.59 13.31 -0.96
N PRO A 202 4.39 13.66 -1.98
CA PRO A 202 4.00 13.56 -3.38
C PRO A 202 4.03 12.11 -3.87
N SER A 203 3.06 11.79 -4.71
CA SER A 203 2.99 10.47 -5.35
C SER A 203 4.20 10.16 -6.23
N GLU A 204 4.82 11.17 -6.81
CA GLU A 204 5.99 11.08 -7.68
C GLU A 204 7.20 10.50 -6.98
N SER A 205 7.31 10.67 -5.67
CA SER A 205 8.38 10.10 -4.85
C SER A 205 8.09 8.67 -4.39
N ILE A 206 6.86 8.20 -4.56
CA ILE A 206 6.41 6.86 -4.15
C ILE A 206 6.62 5.87 -5.29
N LYS A 207 7.23 4.73 -5.01
CA LYS A 207 7.38 3.60 -5.93
C LYS A 207 6.15 2.71 -5.92
N ARG A 208 5.73 2.30 -4.71
CA ARG A 208 4.58 1.42 -4.49
C ARG A 208 4.03 1.58 -3.08
N ILE A 209 2.79 1.15 -2.91
CA ILE A 209 2.13 0.99 -1.60
C ILE A 209 1.90 -0.49 -1.38
N GLU A 210 2.20 -0.98 -0.18
CA GLU A 210 1.99 -2.38 0.21
C GLU A 210 0.95 -2.43 1.32
N LEU A 211 -0.14 -3.18 1.13
CA LEU A 211 -1.17 -3.42 2.13
C LEU A 211 -0.91 -4.79 2.76
N ILE A 212 -0.63 -4.83 4.07
CA ILE A 212 -0.23 -6.03 4.82
C ILE A 212 -1.30 -6.29 5.88
N THR A 213 -2.18 -7.25 5.61
CA THR A 213 -3.32 -7.54 6.51
C THR A 213 -2.96 -8.45 7.68
N SER A 214 -1.96 -9.31 7.50
CA SER A 214 -1.49 -10.26 8.52
C SER A 214 0.03 -10.15 8.70
N PRO A 215 0.52 -9.06 9.36
CA PRO A 215 1.96 -8.85 9.55
C PRO A 215 2.59 -9.90 10.46
N SER A 216 3.82 -10.34 10.11
CA SER A 216 4.61 -11.24 10.95
C SER A 216 5.17 -10.54 12.19
N ALA A 217 5.72 -11.31 13.15
CA ALA A 217 6.31 -10.82 14.40
C ALA A 217 7.50 -9.84 14.19
N LYS A 218 8.10 -9.81 13.00
CA LYS A 218 9.15 -8.84 12.63
C LYS A 218 8.66 -7.39 12.65
N PHE A 219 7.38 -7.18 12.35
CA PHE A 219 6.76 -5.86 12.37
C PHE A 219 6.29 -5.48 13.78
N ASP A 220 6.17 -4.18 14.03
CA ASP A 220 5.59 -3.70 15.28
C ASP A 220 4.17 -4.23 15.47
N ALA A 221 3.79 -4.41 16.74
CA ALA A 221 2.46 -4.89 17.08
C ALA A 221 1.37 -3.82 16.89
N LYS A 222 1.70 -2.53 16.71
CA LYS A 222 0.75 -1.43 16.44
C LYS A 222 0.00 -1.67 15.11
N GLY A 223 -1.29 -1.35 15.10
CA GLY A 223 -2.16 -1.41 13.93
C GLY A 223 -3.05 -2.65 13.90
N ILE A 224 -4.23 -2.56 14.51
CA ILE A 224 -5.20 -3.67 14.59
C ILE A 224 -5.82 -4.04 13.23
N ALA A 225 -5.88 -3.08 12.30
CA ALA A 225 -6.35 -3.31 10.94
C ALA A 225 -5.28 -3.89 10.00
N GLY A 226 -4.01 -3.90 10.44
CA GLY A 226 -2.84 -4.26 9.63
C GLY A 226 -1.89 -3.10 9.41
N LEU A 227 -1.04 -3.21 8.39
CA LEU A 227 -0.02 -2.21 8.07
C LEU A 227 -0.14 -1.75 6.62
N ILE A 228 0.15 -0.47 6.39
CA ILE A 228 0.35 0.09 5.05
C ILE A 228 1.81 0.55 4.95
N ASN A 229 2.56 -0.01 4.00
CA ASN A 229 3.94 0.37 3.76
C ASN A 229 4.06 1.22 2.49
N ILE A 230 4.44 2.48 2.64
CA ILE A 230 4.72 3.40 1.55
C ILE A 230 6.20 3.26 1.19
N VAL A 231 6.47 2.63 0.05
CA VAL A 231 7.83 2.39 -0.43
C VAL A 231 8.23 3.53 -1.37
N MET A 232 9.21 4.30 -0.95
CA MET A 232 9.75 5.40 -1.73
C MET A 232 10.66 4.93 -2.86
N LYS A 233 10.81 5.73 -3.90
CA LYS A 233 11.79 5.48 -4.96
C LYS A 233 13.21 5.50 -4.37
N GLN A 234 13.99 4.49 -4.73
CA GLN A 234 15.39 4.33 -4.28
C GLN A 234 16.36 4.84 -5.35
N PRO A 235 17.56 5.25 -4.96
CA PRO A 235 18.64 5.59 -5.90
C PRO A 235 18.92 4.43 -6.84
N VAL A 236 19.19 4.78 -8.09
CA VAL A 236 19.61 3.82 -9.10
C VAL A 236 21.14 3.77 -9.14
N ALA A 237 21.70 2.57 -9.39
CA ALA A 237 23.15 2.39 -9.56
C ALA A 237 23.62 2.92 -10.96
N GLU A 238 23.35 4.18 -11.25
CA GLU A 238 23.73 4.91 -12.46
C GLU A 238 24.53 6.14 -12.05
N PRO A 239 25.44 6.65 -12.89
CA PRO A 239 26.21 7.84 -12.56
C PRO A 239 25.34 9.06 -12.21
N LEU A 240 24.23 9.24 -12.91
CA LEU A 240 23.25 10.29 -12.65
C LEU A 240 21.89 9.89 -13.22
N SER A 241 20.88 9.97 -12.39
CA SER A 241 19.47 9.83 -12.77
C SER A 241 18.61 10.79 -11.99
N GLY A 242 17.47 11.15 -12.53
CA GLY A 242 16.57 12.06 -11.84
C GLY A 242 15.20 12.16 -12.47
N ASN A 243 14.33 12.84 -11.74
CA ASN A 243 12.98 13.18 -12.16
C ASN A 243 12.71 14.62 -11.75
N ALA A 244 12.13 15.40 -12.67
CA ALA A 244 11.57 16.72 -12.37
C ALA A 244 10.11 16.71 -12.81
N HIS A 245 9.25 17.34 -12.02
CA HIS A 245 7.84 17.42 -12.33
C HIS A 245 7.21 18.72 -11.88
N VAL A 246 6.15 19.11 -12.57
CA VAL A 246 5.29 20.22 -12.21
C VAL A 246 3.84 19.78 -12.42
N PHE A 247 2.96 20.20 -11.54
CA PHE A 247 1.53 20.01 -11.71
C PHE A 247 0.76 21.29 -11.37
N GLY A 248 -0.40 21.43 -11.98
CA GLY A 248 -1.36 22.48 -11.70
C GLY A 248 -2.78 21.95 -11.87
N GLY A 249 -3.72 22.53 -11.15
CA GLY A 249 -5.11 22.11 -11.18
C GLY A 249 -5.97 22.81 -10.15
N GLY A 250 -7.13 22.30 -9.90
CA GLY A 250 -8.03 22.83 -8.88
C GLY A 250 -9.41 22.19 -8.90
N GLY A 251 -10.14 22.46 -7.89
CA GLY A 251 -11.56 22.19 -7.74
C GLY A 251 -12.28 23.53 -7.50
N ARG A 252 -12.72 23.78 -6.28
CA ARG A 252 -13.19 25.09 -5.80
C ARG A 252 -12.03 26.04 -5.52
N LYS A 253 -10.85 25.48 -5.23
CA LYS A 253 -9.61 26.20 -4.95
C LYS A 253 -8.48 25.61 -5.80
N GLU A 254 -7.44 26.42 -6.00
CA GLU A 254 -6.25 26.08 -6.79
C GLU A 254 -5.35 25.08 -6.06
N ARG A 255 -4.63 24.27 -6.88
CA ARG A 255 -3.62 23.30 -6.43
C ARG A 255 -2.47 23.31 -7.43
N TYR A 256 -1.24 23.42 -6.95
CA TYR A 256 -0.06 23.40 -7.79
C TYR A 256 1.16 22.91 -7.02
N GLY A 257 2.17 22.47 -7.74
CA GLY A 257 3.42 22.06 -7.13
C GLY A 257 4.50 21.76 -8.14
N VAL A 258 5.72 21.76 -7.64
CA VAL A 258 6.94 21.48 -8.39
C VAL A 258 7.88 20.67 -7.52
N GLY A 259 8.56 19.70 -8.14
CA GLY A 259 9.51 18.87 -7.43
C GLY A 259 10.60 18.31 -8.33
N THR A 260 11.73 17.98 -7.69
CA THR A 260 12.81 17.27 -8.36
C THR A 260 13.47 16.29 -7.42
N THR A 261 13.91 15.18 -8.00
CA THR A 261 14.73 14.18 -7.31
C THR A 261 15.91 13.81 -8.18
N LEU A 262 17.07 13.75 -7.57
CA LEU A 262 18.33 13.39 -8.19
C LEU A 262 18.92 12.21 -7.42
N SER A 263 19.57 11.32 -8.12
CA SER A 263 20.35 10.24 -7.50
C SER A 263 21.47 9.81 -8.41
N GLY A 264 22.52 9.28 -7.83
CA GLY A 264 23.66 8.80 -8.59
C GLY A 264 24.57 7.89 -7.79
N GLN A 265 25.52 7.29 -8.52
CA GLN A 265 26.57 6.45 -7.95
C GLN A 265 27.92 6.87 -8.51
N THR A 266 28.89 7.05 -7.62
CA THR A 266 30.29 7.33 -7.96
C THR A 266 31.19 6.39 -7.15
N GLY A 267 31.78 5.41 -7.82
CA GLY A 267 32.49 4.32 -7.15
C GLY A 267 31.61 3.58 -6.15
N SER A 268 32.05 3.49 -4.89
CA SER A 268 31.31 2.85 -3.78
C SER A 268 30.26 3.75 -3.13
N TRP A 269 30.13 5.01 -3.56
CA TRP A 269 29.20 5.97 -2.96
C TRP A 269 27.94 6.09 -3.80
N ARG A 270 26.77 5.93 -3.17
CA ARG A 270 25.47 6.27 -3.72
C ARG A 270 24.93 7.49 -3.00
N TRP A 271 24.36 8.42 -3.75
CA TRP A 271 23.80 9.64 -3.21
C TRP A 271 22.41 9.89 -3.78
N GLN A 272 21.59 10.57 -3.01
CA GLN A 272 20.28 11.03 -3.45
C GLN A 272 19.95 12.38 -2.83
N GLY A 273 19.20 13.18 -3.57
CA GLY A 273 18.68 14.46 -3.11
C GLY A 273 17.32 14.72 -3.74
N GLY A 274 16.52 15.53 -3.10
CA GLY A 274 15.23 15.93 -3.66
C GLY A 274 14.63 17.07 -2.87
N ILE A 275 13.90 17.91 -3.58
CA ILE A 275 13.10 18.99 -3.01
C ILE A 275 11.74 18.99 -3.69
N GLU A 276 10.72 19.35 -2.93
CA GLU A 276 9.37 19.50 -3.41
C GLU A 276 8.67 20.64 -2.69
N HIS A 277 7.86 21.37 -3.45
CA HIS A 277 6.95 22.39 -2.95
C HIS A 277 5.57 22.14 -3.52
N ALA A 278 4.54 22.19 -2.68
CA ALA A 278 3.17 22.07 -3.11
C ALA A 278 2.26 23.02 -2.34
N TYR A 279 1.29 23.56 -3.05
CA TYR A 279 0.16 24.32 -2.51
C TYR A 279 -1.13 23.59 -2.88
N ARG A 280 -2.01 23.42 -1.90
CA ARG A 280 -3.35 22.81 -2.07
C ARG A 280 -4.37 23.62 -1.32
N GLY A 281 -5.25 24.28 -2.06
CA GLY A 281 -6.45 24.92 -1.50
C GLY A 281 -7.60 23.93 -1.48
N GLU A 282 -8.37 23.93 -0.40
CA GLU A 282 -9.61 23.17 -0.28
C GLU A 282 -10.73 24.09 0.26
N LYS A 283 -11.96 23.77 -0.08
CA LYS A 283 -13.13 24.43 0.46
C LYS A 283 -14.18 23.43 0.88
N GLU A 284 -14.55 23.49 2.14
CA GLU A 284 -15.53 22.61 2.76
C GLU A 284 -16.79 23.38 3.15
N TYR A 285 -17.94 22.70 3.06
CA TYR A 285 -19.19 23.14 3.66
C TYR A 285 -19.69 22.06 4.59
N ARG A 286 -20.01 22.44 5.84
CA ARG A 286 -20.44 21.53 6.88
C ARG A 286 -21.77 21.95 7.46
N ASN A 287 -22.71 21.00 7.54
CA ASN A 287 -23.90 21.09 8.36
C ASN A 287 -23.76 20.10 9.49
N PHE A 288 -23.95 20.54 10.70
CA PHE A 288 -23.83 19.74 11.92
C PHE A 288 -25.04 19.98 12.81
N ASN A 289 -26.07 19.13 12.68
CA ASN A 289 -27.32 19.21 13.37
C ASN A 289 -27.32 18.28 14.57
N ARG A 290 -27.78 18.79 15.72
CA ARG A 290 -27.84 18.04 16.98
C ARG A 290 -29.23 18.20 17.57
N PHE A 291 -29.76 17.09 18.09
CA PHE A 291 -31.04 17.00 18.76
C PHE A 291 -30.81 16.36 20.12
N TYR A 292 -31.38 16.93 21.17
CA TYR A 292 -31.12 16.58 22.56
C TYR A 292 -32.40 16.00 23.19
N ASP A 293 -32.27 14.86 23.90
CA ASP A 293 -33.38 14.19 24.57
C ASP A 293 -33.78 14.86 25.90
N ASN A 294 -32.93 15.74 26.44
CA ASN A 294 -33.15 16.35 27.76
C ASN A 294 -34.22 17.46 27.68
N LYS A 295 -35.38 17.17 28.27
CA LYS A 295 -36.43 18.15 28.52
C LYS A 295 -36.02 19.02 29.74
N GLY A 296 -35.67 20.26 29.51
CA GLY A 296 -35.40 21.20 30.61
C GLY A 296 -34.23 22.18 30.39
N ASN A 297 -33.55 22.09 29.29
CA ASN A 297 -32.49 23.03 28.89
C ASN A 297 -32.96 24.09 27.90
N GLU A 298 -32.24 25.18 27.79
CA GLU A 298 -32.53 26.31 26.88
C GLU A 298 -32.57 25.90 25.39
N GLY A 299 -32.35 24.62 25.08
CA GLY A 299 -32.38 24.16 23.71
C GLY A 299 -32.54 22.65 23.54
N HIS A 300 -33.49 22.24 22.65
CA HIS A 300 -33.68 20.84 22.27
C HIS A 300 -33.07 20.48 20.91
N LYS A 301 -32.67 21.47 20.11
CA LYS A 301 -31.95 21.26 18.86
C LYS A 301 -30.98 22.38 18.54
N SER A 302 -29.89 22.05 17.87
CA SER A 302 -28.87 22.97 17.38
C SER A 302 -28.61 22.70 15.91
N LEU A 303 -28.77 23.72 15.06
CA LEU A 303 -28.52 23.65 13.63
C LEU A 303 -27.31 24.53 13.31
N GLN A 304 -26.22 23.90 12.98
CA GLN A 304 -24.94 24.54 12.69
C GLN A 304 -24.57 24.42 11.22
N TYR A 305 -24.14 25.51 10.64
CA TYR A 305 -23.57 25.59 9.30
C TYR A 305 -22.21 26.27 9.38
N SER A 306 -21.24 25.76 8.61
CA SER A 306 -19.95 26.42 8.41
C SER A 306 -19.46 26.28 6.97
N SER A 307 -18.69 27.27 6.54
CA SER A 307 -17.93 27.28 5.30
C SER A 307 -16.47 27.51 5.65
N THR A 308 -15.61 26.59 5.26
CA THR A 308 -14.21 26.58 5.63
C THR A 308 -13.31 26.61 4.41
N ASP A 309 -12.36 27.53 4.38
CA ASP A 309 -11.26 27.58 3.41
C ASP A 309 -10.00 27.00 4.07
N GLU A 310 -9.36 26.03 3.40
CA GLU A 310 -8.25 25.26 3.94
C GLU A 310 -7.04 25.25 3.02
N PRO A 311 -6.28 26.35 2.93
CA PRO A 311 -5.00 26.35 2.22
C PRO A 311 -3.93 25.59 3.01
N LEU A 312 -3.31 24.63 2.32
CA LEU A 312 -2.17 23.83 2.78
C LEU A 312 -0.96 24.10 1.90
N GLN A 313 0.13 24.52 2.49
CA GLN A 313 1.42 24.69 1.85
C GLN A 313 2.42 23.71 2.47
N THR A 314 3.12 22.95 1.64
CA THR A 314 4.10 21.96 2.10
C THR A 314 5.41 22.09 1.35
N GLN A 315 6.52 21.89 2.04
CA GLN A 315 7.85 21.73 1.49
C GLN A 315 8.45 20.43 2.04
N GLN A 316 9.04 19.66 1.14
CA GLN A 316 9.76 18.44 1.52
C GLN A 316 11.18 18.52 0.94
N ALA A 317 12.15 18.16 1.75
CA ALA A 317 13.53 18.00 1.32
C ALA A 317 14.08 16.67 1.79
N ARG A 318 14.98 16.08 0.99
CA ARG A 318 15.68 14.86 1.38
C ARG A 318 17.10 14.86 0.85
N ALA A 319 18.04 14.32 1.64
CA ALA A 319 19.41 14.11 1.25
C ALA A 319 19.89 12.78 1.84
N GLY A 320 20.49 11.93 1.03
CA GLY A 320 20.97 10.62 1.46
C GLY A 320 22.32 10.28 0.86
N LEU A 321 23.10 9.57 1.64
CA LEU A 321 24.40 9.06 1.26
C LEU A 321 24.51 7.60 1.72
N GLU A 322 24.93 6.71 0.84
CA GLU A 322 25.16 5.31 1.14
C GLU A 322 26.54 4.89 0.63
N TYR A 323 27.34 4.32 1.50
CA TYR A 323 28.64 3.75 1.19
C TYR A 323 28.52 2.23 1.04
N VAL A 324 28.83 1.72 -0.15
CA VAL A 324 28.76 0.30 -0.53
C VAL A 324 30.14 -0.16 -0.97
N PRO A 325 31.05 -0.48 -0.03
CA PRO A 325 32.43 -0.87 -0.36
C PRO A 325 32.51 -2.17 -1.14
N ASN A 326 31.54 -3.06 -0.94
CA ASN A 326 31.42 -4.35 -1.61
C ASN A 326 29.98 -4.85 -1.61
N ASP A 327 29.69 -5.98 -2.24
CA ASP A 327 28.35 -6.57 -2.34
C ASP A 327 27.78 -7.08 -0.99
N LYS A 328 28.59 -7.09 0.06
CA LYS A 328 28.22 -7.63 1.37
C LYS A 328 27.87 -6.55 2.39
N THR A 329 28.40 -5.34 2.22
CA THR A 329 28.27 -4.29 3.25
C THR A 329 27.70 -3.00 2.66
N SER A 330 26.72 -2.41 3.32
CA SER A 330 26.29 -1.05 3.07
C SER A 330 26.10 -0.30 4.38
N VAL A 331 26.45 1.00 4.36
CA VAL A 331 26.25 1.95 5.44
C VAL A 331 25.59 3.19 4.85
N GLY A 332 24.43 3.55 5.35
CA GLY A 332 23.64 4.65 4.80
C GLY A 332 23.24 5.68 5.85
N MET A 333 23.10 6.92 5.40
CA MET A 333 22.47 8.01 6.14
C MET A 333 21.44 8.67 5.23
N LEU A 334 20.24 8.91 5.75
CA LEU A 334 19.17 9.61 5.06
C LEU A 334 18.58 10.67 5.99
N TRP A 335 18.62 11.91 5.55
CA TRP A 335 17.88 13.00 6.16
C TRP A 335 16.63 13.30 5.35
N THR A 336 15.51 13.52 6.03
CA THR A 336 14.25 14.03 5.45
C THR A 336 13.73 15.19 6.29
N GLY A 337 13.46 16.33 5.64
CA GLY A 337 12.82 17.49 6.25
C GLY A 337 11.43 17.68 5.67
N ASN A 338 10.42 17.86 6.53
CA ASN A 338 9.04 18.17 6.15
C ASN A 338 8.64 19.47 6.83
N PHE A 339 8.22 20.43 6.05
CA PHE A 339 7.79 21.75 6.52
C PHE A 339 6.40 22.03 5.98
N GLY A 340 5.56 22.68 6.77
CA GLY A 340 4.24 23.02 6.28
C GLY A 340 3.56 24.11 7.04
N THR A 341 2.57 24.69 6.37
CA THR A 341 1.62 25.63 6.95
C THR A 341 0.23 25.22 6.47
N TYR A 342 -0.63 24.89 7.41
CA TYR A 342 -2.04 24.66 7.20
C TYR A 342 -2.83 25.78 7.83
N LYS A 343 -3.77 26.35 7.09
CA LYS A 343 -4.67 27.36 7.61
C LYS A 343 -6.09 26.86 7.49
N ASN A 344 -6.92 27.18 8.46
CA ASN A 344 -8.33 26.88 8.46
C ASN A 344 -9.07 28.16 8.79
N PHE A 345 -9.83 28.67 7.83
CA PHE A 345 -10.66 29.87 7.97
C PHE A 345 -12.12 29.45 7.86
N SER A 346 -12.76 29.25 9.01
CA SER A 346 -14.14 28.80 9.09
C SER A 346 -15.04 29.91 9.52
N ASN A 347 -16.10 30.18 8.74
CA ASN A 347 -17.16 31.10 9.09
C ASN A 347 -18.49 30.36 9.08
N GLY A 348 -19.29 30.56 10.11
CA GLY A 348 -20.55 29.84 10.23
C GLY A 348 -21.50 30.45 11.25
N TYR A 349 -22.62 29.79 11.43
CA TYR A 349 -23.57 30.11 12.46
C TYR A 349 -24.09 28.85 13.13
N ASN A 350 -24.60 29.04 14.37
CA ASN A 350 -25.27 28.01 15.14
C ASN A 350 -26.57 28.56 15.69
N ASP A 351 -27.71 27.99 15.25
CA ASP A 351 -29.04 28.31 15.72
C ASP A 351 -29.49 27.27 16.72
N ILE A 352 -29.77 27.70 17.95
CA ILE A 352 -30.30 26.84 19.01
C ILE A 352 -31.78 27.16 19.21
N TYR A 353 -32.58 26.11 19.37
CA TYR A 353 -34.03 26.20 19.50
C TYR A 353 -34.52 25.63 20.83
N ASP A 354 -35.50 26.29 21.43
CA ASP A 354 -36.18 25.84 22.66
C ASP A 354 -37.17 24.68 22.40
N ASP A 355 -37.80 24.18 23.46
CA ASP A 355 -38.77 23.07 23.40
C ASP A 355 -40.06 23.42 22.58
N ARG A 356 -40.28 24.68 22.27
CA ARG A 356 -41.40 25.12 21.41
C ARG A 356 -40.96 25.36 19.96
N ASP A 357 -39.78 24.88 19.61
CA ASP A 357 -39.17 25.08 18.28
C ASP A 357 -38.96 26.56 17.91
N LYS A 358 -38.82 27.44 18.94
CA LYS A 358 -38.46 28.84 18.75
C LYS A 358 -36.97 29.00 18.90
N ARG A 359 -36.33 29.73 17.99
CA ARG A 359 -34.91 30.05 18.09
C ARG A 359 -34.63 30.85 19.36
N SER A 360 -33.88 30.25 20.28
CA SER A 360 -33.45 30.84 21.56
C SER A 360 -32.09 31.53 21.45
N VAL A 361 -31.20 31.02 20.60
CA VAL A 361 -29.87 31.57 20.37
C VAL A 361 -29.54 31.61 18.88
N HIS A 362 -28.90 32.68 18.43
CA HIS A 362 -28.23 32.79 17.14
C HIS A 362 -26.79 33.22 17.39
N ALA A 363 -25.84 32.33 17.09
CA ALA A 363 -24.40 32.57 17.26
C ALA A 363 -23.71 32.59 15.90
N ILE A 364 -23.07 33.68 15.53
CA ILE A 364 -22.25 33.79 14.34
C ILE A 364 -20.81 33.63 14.79
N THR A 365 -20.10 32.66 14.22
CA THR A 365 -18.75 32.32 14.61
C THR A 365 -17.75 32.44 13.46
N ALA A 366 -16.65 33.13 13.72
CA ALA A 366 -15.44 33.10 12.89
C ALA A 366 -14.34 32.37 13.65
N ASN A 367 -13.79 31.32 13.05
CA ASN A 367 -12.71 30.52 13.59
C ASN A 367 -11.54 30.55 12.61
N THR A 368 -10.41 31.05 13.06
CA THR A 368 -9.14 31.04 12.32
C THR A 368 -8.15 30.19 13.06
N ASN A 369 -7.65 29.12 12.43
CA ASN A 369 -6.58 28.30 12.97
C ASN A 369 -5.43 28.22 11.97
N ILE A 370 -4.21 28.55 12.42
CA ILE A 370 -3.00 28.51 11.62
C ILE A 370 -2.02 27.56 12.30
N SER A 371 -1.78 26.43 11.64
CA SER A 371 -0.82 25.42 12.09
C SER A 371 0.44 25.47 11.23
N ARG A 372 1.60 25.46 11.88
CA ARG A 372 2.91 25.39 11.24
C ARG A 372 3.69 24.26 11.86
N TRP A 373 4.42 23.54 11.02
CA TRP A 373 5.29 22.46 11.50
C TRP A 373 6.60 22.41 10.74
N GLN A 374 7.60 21.88 11.41
CA GLN A 374 8.86 21.44 10.85
C GLN A 374 9.22 20.10 11.50
N ALA A 375 9.50 19.10 10.67
CA ALA A 375 9.90 17.79 11.13
C ALA A 375 11.19 17.35 10.41
N HIS A 376 12.18 16.97 11.18
CA HIS A 376 13.47 16.48 10.69
C HIS A 376 13.65 15.04 11.13
N ASN A 377 13.87 14.14 10.18
CA ASN A 377 14.21 12.76 10.47
C ASN A 377 15.59 12.43 9.89
N VAL A 378 16.48 11.91 10.71
CA VAL A 378 17.80 11.40 10.32
C VAL A 378 17.80 9.90 10.61
N GLY A 379 17.96 9.09 9.57
CA GLY A 379 18.05 7.64 9.67
C GLY A 379 19.45 7.16 9.29
N PHE A 380 20.04 6.34 10.15
CA PHE A 380 21.26 5.59 9.86
C PHE A 380 20.88 4.14 9.60
N SER A 381 21.51 3.52 8.62
CA SER A 381 21.30 2.11 8.28
C SER A 381 22.63 1.41 8.06
N PHE A 382 22.73 0.20 8.57
CA PHE A 382 23.86 -0.71 8.37
C PHE A 382 23.32 -2.05 7.92
N LEU A 383 23.95 -2.62 6.91
CA LEU A 383 23.68 -3.98 6.43
C LEU A 383 24.99 -4.70 6.20
N HIS A 384 25.12 -5.93 6.73
CA HIS A 384 26.26 -6.76 6.48
C HIS A 384 25.84 -8.23 6.25
N LYS A 385 26.22 -8.79 5.10
CA LYS A 385 26.02 -10.19 4.76
C LYS A 385 27.18 -11.03 5.31
N ILE A 386 26.88 -11.88 6.28
CA ILE A 386 27.86 -12.78 6.92
C ILE A 386 27.85 -14.10 6.13
N GLY A 387 28.77 -14.24 5.16
CA GLY A 387 28.75 -15.35 4.21
C GLY A 387 27.55 -15.25 3.25
N GLU A 388 27.07 -16.41 2.79
CA GLU A 388 25.96 -16.47 1.81
C GLU A 388 24.57 -16.57 2.47
N ASN A 389 24.53 -17.00 3.72
CA ASN A 389 23.31 -17.46 4.37
C ASN A 389 22.89 -16.61 5.60
N SER A 390 23.65 -15.62 5.96
CA SER A 390 23.36 -14.80 7.14
C SER A 390 23.47 -13.30 6.84
N GLU A 391 22.58 -12.51 7.44
CA GLU A 391 22.55 -11.07 7.29
C GLU A 391 22.32 -10.42 8.65
N LEU A 392 23.10 -9.39 8.93
CA LEU A 392 22.94 -8.51 10.09
C LEU A 392 22.55 -7.13 9.59
N SER A 393 21.47 -6.57 10.11
CA SER A 393 21.07 -5.19 9.83
C SER A 393 20.83 -4.41 11.12
N ALA A 394 21.22 -3.16 11.10
CA ALA A 394 20.97 -2.23 12.19
C ALA A 394 20.43 -0.91 11.63
N ASP A 395 19.42 -0.37 12.26
CA ASP A 395 18.83 0.93 11.95
C ASP A 395 18.79 1.81 13.21
N TRP A 396 19.06 3.09 13.03
CA TRP A 396 18.86 4.09 14.07
C TRP A 396 18.23 5.33 13.45
N ASP A 397 17.03 5.69 13.91
CA ASP A 397 16.28 6.84 13.42
C ASP A 397 16.09 7.86 14.54
N ILE A 398 16.28 9.11 14.22
CA ILE A 398 16.12 10.26 15.13
C ILE A 398 15.17 11.24 14.46
N LEU A 399 14.02 11.47 15.09
CA LEU A 399 13.01 12.43 14.66
C LEU A 399 12.92 13.57 15.65
N TYR A 400 12.94 14.79 15.15
CA TYR A 400 12.57 16.01 15.83
C TYR A 400 11.42 16.66 15.08
N SER A 401 10.32 16.94 15.77
CA SER A 401 9.16 17.67 15.23
C SER A 401 8.85 18.86 16.12
N ASP A 402 8.66 20.02 15.52
CA ASP A 402 8.16 21.25 16.14
C ASP A 402 6.87 21.63 15.43
N TYR A 403 5.79 21.72 16.18
CA TYR A 403 4.45 22.03 15.72
C TYR A 403 3.87 23.19 16.53
N LYS A 404 3.27 24.15 15.85
CA LYS A 404 2.59 25.27 16.50
C LYS A 404 1.25 25.51 15.84
N ALA A 405 0.17 25.52 16.65
CA ALA A 405 -1.15 25.92 16.21
C ALA A 405 -1.58 27.20 16.94
N ASP A 406 -1.99 28.20 16.18
CA ASP A 406 -2.53 29.47 16.69
C ASP A 406 -3.99 29.56 16.25
N GLN A 407 -4.94 29.49 17.20
CA GLN A 407 -6.37 29.57 16.95
C GLN A 407 -6.94 30.88 17.50
N THR A 408 -7.80 31.51 16.74
CA THR A 408 -8.64 32.60 17.20
C THR A 408 -10.11 32.30 16.87
N LEU A 409 -10.93 32.20 17.88
CA LEU A 409 -12.37 31.99 17.81
C LEU A 409 -13.09 33.26 18.29
N GLN A 410 -14.01 33.75 17.46
CA GLN A 410 -14.84 34.87 17.79
C GLN A 410 -16.30 34.53 17.49
N SER A 411 -17.18 34.71 18.47
CA SER A 411 -18.62 34.42 18.35
C SER A 411 -19.43 35.62 18.79
N ASP A 412 -20.28 36.11 17.91
CA ASP A 412 -21.31 37.09 18.24
C ASP A 412 -22.62 36.35 18.53
N ILE A 413 -23.09 36.40 19.78
CA ILE A 413 -24.18 35.57 20.32
C ILE A 413 -25.36 36.45 20.63
N LEU A 414 -26.46 36.24 19.93
CA LEU A 414 -27.76 36.84 20.18
C LEU A 414 -28.64 35.83 20.90
N LYS A 415 -28.94 36.08 22.16
CA LYS A 415 -29.96 35.34 22.93
C LYS A 415 -31.29 36.08 22.80
N TYR A 416 -32.35 35.38 22.34
CA TYR A 416 -33.68 35.99 22.22
C TYR A 416 -34.27 36.25 23.62
N GLY A 417 -34.72 37.47 23.87
CA GLY A 417 -35.14 37.94 25.18
C GLY A 417 -34.08 38.69 25.98
N ALA A 418 -32.82 38.67 25.54
CA ALA A 418 -31.76 39.51 26.11
C ALA A 418 -31.72 40.89 25.40
N PRO A 419 -31.37 41.96 26.10
CA PRO A 419 -31.40 43.30 25.52
C PRO A 419 -30.28 43.56 24.50
N ASN A 420 -29.18 42.84 24.57
CA ASN A 420 -28.01 43.04 23.69
C ASN A 420 -27.38 41.69 23.28
N ALA A 421 -26.74 41.68 22.11
CA ALA A 421 -25.86 40.59 21.71
C ALA A 421 -24.58 40.58 22.58
N SER A 422 -24.12 39.40 22.96
CA SER A 422 -22.84 39.25 23.63
C SER A 422 -21.76 38.81 22.63
N ARG A 423 -20.55 39.31 22.84
CA ARG A 423 -19.39 38.85 22.03
C ARG A 423 -18.49 38.02 22.92
N GLU A 424 -18.19 36.79 22.48
CA GLU A 424 -17.20 35.91 23.08
C GLU A 424 -16.03 35.79 22.12
N ALA A 425 -14.83 35.99 22.63
CA ALA A 425 -13.63 35.72 21.84
C ALA A 425 -12.61 34.94 22.66
N ARG A 426 -11.98 34.00 22.02
CA ARG A 426 -10.95 33.12 22.59
C ARG A 426 -9.78 33.02 21.64
N ARG A 427 -8.57 32.98 22.15
CA ARG A 427 -7.41 32.62 21.39
C ARG A 427 -6.65 31.50 22.13
N ASN A 428 -6.18 30.54 21.35
CA ASN A 428 -5.38 29.43 21.83
C ASN A 428 -4.07 29.41 21.07
N ALA A 429 -2.96 29.19 21.78
CA ALA A 429 -1.66 28.90 21.20
C ALA A 429 -1.21 27.54 21.73
N THR A 430 -0.90 26.60 20.82
CA THR A 430 -0.51 25.24 21.16
C THR A 430 0.83 24.91 20.54
N PRO A 431 1.97 25.37 21.11
CA PRO A 431 3.27 24.86 20.75
C PRO A 431 3.45 23.41 21.23
N SER A 432 4.01 22.57 20.40
CA SER A 432 4.29 21.16 20.71
C SER A 432 5.63 20.76 20.10
N THR A 433 6.47 20.10 20.88
CA THR A 433 7.73 19.52 20.39
C THR A 433 7.74 18.03 20.66
N THR A 434 8.14 17.25 19.65
CA THR A 434 8.26 15.80 19.77
C THR A 434 9.67 15.36 19.42
N HIS A 435 10.29 14.62 20.32
CA HIS A 435 11.56 13.94 20.13
C HIS A 435 11.31 12.43 20.11
N LEU A 436 11.77 11.76 19.07
CA LEU A 436 11.68 10.31 18.96
C LEU A 436 13.03 9.73 18.53
N GLN A 437 13.44 8.66 19.17
CA GLN A 437 14.55 7.84 18.74
C GLN A 437 14.09 6.39 18.61
N VAL A 438 14.53 5.71 17.57
CA VAL A 438 14.23 4.29 17.34
C VAL A 438 15.50 3.59 16.95
N ALA A 439 15.91 2.58 17.75
CA ALA A 439 17.02 1.70 17.42
C ALA A 439 16.50 0.30 17.15
N LYS A 440 17.02 -0.35 16.11
CA LYS A 440 16.63 -1.69 15.68
C LYS A 440 17.86 -2.49 15.29
N LEU A 441 17.89 -3.77 15.66
CA LEU A 441 18.92 -4.74 15.27
C LEU A 441 18.25 -6.05 14.87
N ASP A 442 18.52 -6.51 13.67
CA ASP A 442 17.98 -7.75 13.13
C ASP A 442 19.12 -8.66 12.67
N TYR A 443 19.03 -9.91 13.05
CA TYR A 443 19.87 -10.98 12.52
C TYR A 443 19.01 -12.02 11.84
N GLN A 444 19.30 -12.29 10.56
CA GLN A 444 18.64 -13.32 9.77
C GLN A 444 19.64 -14.40 9.38
N ARG A 445 19.22 -15.67 9.50
CA ARG A 445 20.02 -16.81 9.03
C ARG A 445 19.15 -17.79 8.29
N ARG A 446 19.65 -18.23 7.13
CA ARG A 446 19.07 -19.32 6.36
C ARG A 446 19.81 -20.61 6.68
N TRP A 447 19.09 -21.62 7.19
CA TRP A 447 19.57 -22.98 7.37
C TRP A 447 19.00 -23.84 6.26
N LYS A 448 19.84 -24.35 5.37
CA LYS A 448 19.42 -25.02 4.14
C LYS A 448 18.56 -24.06 3.27
N GLU A 449 18.08 -24.56 2.15
CA GLU A 449 17.30 -23.70 1.22
C GLU A 449 15.89 -23.38 1.73
N ASN A 450 15.39 -24.11 2.70
CA ASN A 450 13.98 -24.13 3.08
C ASN A 450 13.67 -23.64 4.50
N VAL A 451 14.67 -23.24 5.30
CA VAL A 451 14.44 -22.71 6.65
C VAL A 451 15.19 -21.40 6.86
N THR A 452 14.46 -20.35 7.19
CA THR A 452 15.01 -19.04 7.54
C THR A 452 14.51 -18.64 8.92
N ALA A 453 15.42 -18.29 9.82
CA ALA A 453 15.07 -17.70 11.11
C ALA A 453 15.58 -16.26 11.18
N GLU A 454 14.79 -15.43 11.82
CA GLU A 454 15.08 -14.02 12.11
C GLU A 454 14.93 -13.81 13.61
N VAL A 455 15.88 -13.12 14.21
CA VAL A 455 15.83 -12.65 15.61
C VAL A 455 16.12 -11.17 15.59
N GLY A 456 15.35 -10.41 16.31
CA GLY A 456 15.54 -8.96 16.33
C GLY A 456 15.18 -8.34 17.67
N TRP A 457 15.74 -7.16 17.85
CA TRP A 457 15.49 -6.27 18.98
C TRP A 457 15.16 -4.88 18.44
N LYS A 458 14.23 -4.20 19.09
CA LYS A 458 13.85 -2.83 18.78
C LYS A 458 13.50 -2.08 20.04
N SER A 459 13.99 -0.85 20.13
CA SER A 459 13.59 0.08 21.19
C SER A 459 13.24 1.43 20.62
N SER A 460 12.20 2.04 21.15
CA SER A 460 11.80 3.40 20.84
C SER A 460 11.68 4.23 22.12
N TRP A 461 12.09 5.48 22.03
CA TRP A 461 12.01 6.48 23.10
C TRP A 461 11.36 7.72 22.52
N MET A 462 10.19 8.08 23.01
CA MET A 462 9.43 9.24 22.59
C MET A 462 9.24 10.19 23.76
N LYS A 463 9.36 11.49 23.51
CA LYS A 463 8.95 12.55 24.42
C LYS A 463 8.23 13.62 23.62
N SER A 464 7.01 13.96 24.06
CA SER A 464 6.22 15.05 23.51
C SER A 464 5.93 16.06 24.63
N ASP A 465 6.23 17.32 24.36
CA ASP A 465 5.96 18.45 25.25
C ASP A 465 4.96 19.36 24.58
N ASN A 466 3.78 19.46 25.16
CA ASN A 466 2.63 20.19 24.59
C ASN A 466 2.13 21.24 25.61
N ASN A 467 2.36 22.51 25.30
CA ASN A 467 1.98 23.63 26.16
C ASN A 467 0.86 24.46 25.52
N SER A 468 -0.37 24.13 25.84
CA SER A 468 -1.57 24.81 25.29
C SER A 468 -1.95 25.98 26.17
N LEU A 469 -1.87 27.19 25.62
CA LEU A 469 -2.23 28.44 26.28
C LEU A 469 -3.56 28.95 25.73
N SER A 470 -4.47 29.31 26.61
CA SER A 470 -5.79 29.86 26.26
C SER A 470 -5.99 31.22 26.91
N ASP A 471 -6.48 32.18 26.13
CA ASP A 471 -6.93 33.49 26.61
C ASP A 471 -8.38 33.72 26.20
N THR A 472 -9.12 34.42 27.03
CA THR A 472 -10.49 34.89 26.73
C THR A 472 -10.54 36.42 26.73
N MET A 473 -11.45 36.96 25.92
CA MET A 473 -11.69 38.39 25.88
C MET A 473 -12.62 38.79 27.03
N GLN A 474 -12.17 39.68 27.90
CA GLN A 474 -12.95 40.26 29.01
C GLN A 474 -12.77 41.77 28.98
N ASN A 475 -13.88 42.53 28.95
CA ASN A 475 -13.85 44.01 28.94
C ASN A 475 -12.89 44.56 27.87
N ASN A 476 -12.93 44.01 26.66
CA ASN A 476 -12.08 44.38 25.52
C ASN A 476 -10.56 44.13 25.71
N SER A 477 -10.19 43.35 26.72
CA SER A 477 -8.79 42.96 26.99
C SER A 477 -8.66 41.43 27.02
N TRP A 478 -7.53 40.91 26.53
CA TRP A 478 -7.21 39.47 26.61
C TRP A 478 -6.75 39.12 28.02
N VAL A 479 -7.42 38.16 28.63
CA VAL A 479 -7.13 37.65 29.97
C VAL A 479 -6.83 36.16 29.88
N ALA A 480 -5.78 35.72 30.54
CA ALA A 480 -5.40 34.31 30.55
C ALA A 480 -6.51 33.42 31.13
N ASP A 481 -6.91 32.41 30.38
CA ASP A 481 -7.89 31.41 30.83
C ASP A 481 -7.12 30.19 31.38
N VAL A 482 -6.73 30.31 32.66
CA VAL A 482 -5.93 29.29 33.32
C VAL A 482 -6.65 27.94 33.39
N LYS A 483 -7.99 27.92 33.46
CA LYS A 483 -8.78 26.70 33.51
C LYS A 483 -8.73 25.90 32.20
N ASN A 484 -8.59 26.56 31.07
CA ASN A 484 -8.50 25.97 29.74
C ASN A 484 -7.07 25.98 29.18
N SER A 485 -6.08 26.49 29.93
CA SER A 485 -4.65 26.32 29.62
C SER A 485 -4.14 25.04 30.24
N ASN A 486 -3.23 24.35 29.49
CA ASN A 486 -2.75 23.04 29.88
C ASN A 486 -1.31 22.86 29.41
N HIS A 487 -0.43 22.36 30.27
CA HIS A 487 0.93 21.96 29.92
C HIS A 487 1.05 20.46 30.16
N PHE A 488 1.01 19.65 29.06
CA PHE A 488 1.07 18.19 29.11
C PHE A 488 2.38 17.68 28.53
N VAL A 489 3.15 16.96 29.34
CA VAL A 489 4.38 16.29 28.90
C VAL A 489 4.14 14.79 28.91
N TYR A 490 4.36 14.14 27.77
CA TYR A 490 4.21 12.71 27.62
C TYR A 490 5.53 12.07 27.21
N SER A 491 5.94 11.01 27.88
CA SER A 491 7.08 10.20 27.52
C SER A 491 6.69 8.73 27.44
N GLU A 492 7.18 8.04 26.41
CA GLU A 492 6.92 6.62 26.18
C GLU A 492 8.20 5.90 25.76
N GLN A 493 8.42 4.73 26.35
CA GLN A 493 9.48 3.82 25.99
C GLN A 493 8.86 2.46 25.64
N ILE A 494 9.20 1.93 24.45
CA ILE A 494 8.76 0.60 24.04
C ILE A 494 10.00 -0.23 23.70
N HIS A 495 10.22 -1.29 24.46
CA HIS A 495 11.29 -2.26 24.24
C HIS A 495 10.69 -3.55 23.72
N ALA A 496 11.17 -4.04 22.58
CA ALA A 496 10.65 -5.22 21.93
C ALA A 496 11.76 -6.20 21.54
N ALA A 497 11.47 -7.49 21.70
CA ALA A 497 12.27 -8.57 21.13
C ALA A 497 11.36 -9.51 20.34
N TYR A 498 11.88 -10.10 19.27
CA TYR A 498 11.12 -11.04 18.49
C TYR A 498 11.96 -12.17 17.88
N VAL A 499 11.33 -13.27 17.63
CA VAL A 499 11.81 -14.38 16.82
C VAL A 499 10.77 -14.68 15.74
N ASN A 500 11.21 -14.94 14.53
CA ASN A 500 10.37 -15.35 13.41
C ASN A 500 11.05 -16.44 12.61
N VAL A 501 10.32 -17.52 12.29
CA VAL A 501 10.82 -18.65 11.54
C VAL A 501 9.95 -18.89 10.32
N ASN A 502 10.58 -18.95 9.16
CA ASN A 502 9.96 -19.34 7.90
C ASN A 502 10.48 -20.71 7.49
N MET A 503 9.57 -21.63 7.23
CA MET A 503 9.88 -22.98 6.76
C MET A 503 9.06 -23.31 5.53
N ALA A 504 9.69 -23.96 4.56
CA ALA A 504 9.03 -24.52 3.40
C ALA A 504 9.37 -26.02 3.29
N PHE A 505 8.35 -26.87 3.17
CA PHE A 505 8.50 -28.33 3.07
C PHE A 505 7.44 -28.90 2.12
N GLY A 506 7.89 -29.30 0.94
CA GLY A 506 6.99 -29.75 -0.13
C GLY A 506 6.01 -28.63 -0.51
N GLN A 507 4.73 -28.92 -0.42
CA GLN A 507 3.64 -28.00 -0.74
C GLN A 507 3.28 -27.05 0.43
N TRP A 508 3.90 -27.23 1.60
CA TRP A 508 3.62 -26.46 2.80
C TRP A 508 4.62 -25.32 3.02
N GLY A 509 4.14 -24.18 3.42
CA GLY A 509 4.93 -23.07 3.94
C GLY A 509 4.40 -22.68 5.32
N LEU A 510 5.28 -22.53 6.29
CA LEU A 510 4.96 -22.07 7.65
C LEU A 510 5.77 -20.83 7.98
N ASN A 511 5.10 -19.77 8.42
CA ASN A 511 5.72 -18.64 9.09
C ASN A 511 5.18 -18.59 10.52
N ALA A 512 6.05 -18.70 11.50
CA ALA A 512 5.67 -18.61 12.92
C ALA A 512 6.60 -17.63 13.62
N GLY A 513 6.02 -16.74 14.41
CA GLY A 513 6.77 -15.74 15.14
C GLY A 513 6.14 -15.37 16.46
N LEU A 514 6.99 -14.94 17.37
CA LEU A 514 6.59 -14.39 18.67
C LEU A 514 7.34 -13.10 18.90
N ARG A 515 6.61 -12.06 19.26
CA ARG A 515 7.13 -10.77 19.68
C ARG A 515 6.67 -10.47 21.09
N THR A 516 7.55 -9.95 21.92
CA THR A 516 7.22 -9.36 23.22
C THR A 516 7.49 -7.86 23.17
N GLU A 517 6.59 -7.08 23.75
CA GLU A 517 6.77 -5.62 23.89
C GLU A 517 6.53 -5.24 25.36
N HIS A 518 7.49 -4.51 25.93
CA HIS A 518 7.40 -3.84 27.22
C HIS A 518 7.21 -2.35 26.98
N THR A 519 6.12 -1.80 27.48
CA THR A 519 5.78 -0.38 27.36
C THR A 519 5.83 0.26 28.74
N ASP A 520 6.50 1.41 28.84
CA ASP A 520 6.56 2.29 30.00
C ASP A 520 6.20 3.70 29.52
N ALA A 521 5.09 4.24 30.00
CA ALA A 521 4.55 5.52 29.55
C ALA A 521 4.15 6.40 30.73
N ASP A 522 4.66 7.62 30.71
CA ASP A 522 4.41 8.65 31.71
C ASP A 522 3.78 9.88 31.06
N GLY A 523 2.67 10.35 31.62
CA GLY A 523 2.03 11.62 31.32
C GLY A 523 2.06 12.54 32.56
N GLU A 524 2.55 13.76 32.38
CA GLU A 524 2.60 14.78 33.43
C GLU A 524 1.77 16.00 33.03
N LEU A 525 0.71 16.27 33.76
CA LEU A 525 -0.08 17.47 33.59
C LEU A 525 0.49 18.54 34.53
N ARG A 526 1.44 19.33 34.04
CA ARG A 526 2.17 20.32 34.85
C ARG A 526 1.30 21.45 35.39
N THR A 527 0.15 21.70 34.78
CA THR A 527 -0.78 22.76 35.20
C THR A 527 -1.42 22.48 36.52
N ASP A 528 -1.69 21.21 36.86
CA ASP A 528 -2.35 20.81 38.13
C ASP A 528 -1.63 19.70 38.90
N GLY A 529 -0.47 19.25 38.39
CA GLY A 529 0.39 18.25 39.04
C GLY A 529 -0.09 16.81 38.89
N ARG A 530 -1.13 16.54 38.11
CA ARG A 530 -1.60 15.18 37.91
C ARG A 530 -0.60 14.40 37.06
N THR A 531 -0.38 13.12 37.39
CA THR A 531 0.49 12.21 36.67
C THR A 531 -0.29 10.97 36.24
N LEU A 532 0.04 10.47 35.06
CA LEU A 532 -0.43 9.22 34.54
C LEU A 532 0.78 8.31 34.37
N HIS A 533 0.71 7.09 34.88
CA HIS A 533 1.77 6.10 34.69
C HIS A 533 1.15 4.79 34.20
N LYS A 534 1.68 4.25 33.11
CA LYS A 534 1.26 2.96 32.54
C LYS A 534 2.46 2.10 32.23
N ARG A 535 2.51 0.92 32.85
CA ARG A 535 3.56 -0.07 32.60
C ARG A 535 2.94 -1.43 32.33
N TYR A 536 3.27 -2.04 31.22
CA TYR A 536 2.78 -3.36 30.85
C TYR A 536 3.68 -4.09 29.87
N THR A 537 3.62 -5.43 29.90
CA THR A 537 4.28 -6.31 28.94
C THR A 537 3.24 -7.17 28.23
N GLN A 538 3.32 -7.24 26.92
CA GLN A 538 2.39 -7.98 26.08
C GLN A 538 3.13 -8.91 25.13
N LEU A 539 2.50 -10.06 24.82
CA LEU A 539 2.97 -11.04 23.84
C LEU A 539 2.11 -10.96 22.58
N PHE A 540 2.77 -10.97 21.42
CA PHE A 540 2.18 -10.85 20.10
C PHE A 540 2.61 -12.05 19.23
N PRO A 541 1.95 -13.20 19.36
CA PRO A 541 2.16 -14.34 18.47
C PRO A 541 1.61 -14.03 17.07
N SER A 542 2.28 -14.56 16.05
CA SER A 542 1.82 -14.56 14.67
C SER A 542 2.14 -15.92 14.02
N VAL A 543 1.18 -16.48 13.32
CA VAL A 543 1.34 -17.76 12.61
C VAL A 543 0.64 -17.64 11.25
N SER A 544 1.30 -18.07 10.21
CA SER A 544 0.73 -18.18 8.88
C SER A 544 1.15 -19.52 8.27
N MET A 545 0.18 -20.33 7.89
CA MET A 545 0.36 -21.61 7.25
C MET A 545 -0.18 -21.56 5.83
N ARG A 546 0.65 -21.88 4.85
CA ARG A 546 0.33 -21.90 3.42
C ARG A 546 0.37 -23.34 2.91
N TYR A 547 -0.57 -23.69 2.05
CA TYR A 547 -0.62 -24.96 1.34
C TYR A 547 -0.84 -24.71 -0.15
N GLU A 548 0.08 -25.23 -0.98
CA GLU A 548 -0.03 -25.19 -2.44
C GLU A 548 -0.75 -26.47 -2.91
N ILE A 549 -2.05 -26.36 -3.19
CA ILE A 549 -2.90 -27.51 -3.58
C ILE A 549 -2.45 -28.04 -4.97
N ALA A 550 -2.09 -27.11 -5.87
CA ALA A 550 -1.57 -27.35 -7.21
C ALA A 550 -0.85 -26.09 -7.68
N ASP A 551 -0.14 -26.14 -8.81
CA ASP A 551 0.67 -25.02 -9.37
C ASP A 551 0.00 -23.65 -9.39
N LYS A 552 -1.32 -23.60 -9.29
CA LYS A 552 -2.12 -22.38 -9.44
C LYS A 552 -3.09 -22.13 -8.28
N HIS A 553 -3.14 -23.00 -7.29
CA HIS A 553 -4.07 -22.97 -6.18
C HIS A 553 -3.31 -22.91 -4.87
N GLN A 554 -3.49 -21.86 -4.12
CA GLN A 554 -2.87 -21.67 -2.81
C GLN A 554 -3.92 -21.38 -1.74
N LEU A 555 -3.85 -22.06 -0.62
CA LEU A 555 -4.62 -21.78 0.58
C LEU A 555 -3.68 -21.28 1.67
N GLN A 556 -4.06 -20.24 2.40
CA GLN A 556 -3.29 -19.70 3.51
C GLN A 556 -4.19 -19.38 4.68
N LEU A 557 -3.86 -19.91 5.85
CA LEU A 557 -4.48 -19.56 7.14
C LEU A 557 -3.50 -18.73 7.95
N SER A 558 -3.94 -17.63 8.52
CA SER A 558 -3.11 -16.76 9.36
C SER A 558 -3.84 -16.33 10.63
N TYR A 559 -3.06 -16.16 11.68
CA TYR A 559 -3.45 -15.59 12.97
C TYR A 559 -2.41 -14.58 13.41
N SER A 560 -2.85 -13.45 13.95
CA SER A 560 -1.98 -12.49 14.61
C SER A 560 -2.68 -11.78 15.76
N ARG A 561 -1.93 -11.52 16.85
CA ARG A 561 -2.38 -10.63 17.92
C ARG A 561 -1.73 -9.27 17.75
N ARG A 562 -2.51 -8.19 17.93
CA ARG A 562 -2.11 -6.80 17.66
C ARG A 562 -2.56 -5.88 18.78
N ILE A 563 -2.01 -4.66 18.82
CA ILE A 563 -2.33 -3.62 19.81
C ILE A 563 -2.53 -2.27 19.12
N ASN A 564 -3.49 -1.49 19.61
CA ASN A 564 -3.57 -0.06 19.35
C ASN A 564 -3.40 0.69 20.68
N ARG A 565 -2.40 1.54 20.74
CA ARG A 565 -2.15 2.41 21.89
C ARG A 565 -2.81 3.76 21.62
N PRO A 566 -3.46 4.38 22.65
CA PRO A 566 -3.94 5.74 22.51
C PRO A 566 -2.79 6.67 22.11
N ASP A 567 -3.04 7.56 21.15
CA ASP A 567 -2.08 8.60 20.81
C ASP A 567 -1.98 9.62 21.96
N TYR A 568 -0.85 10.28 22.11
CA TYR A 568 -0.66 11.24 23.20
C TYR A 568 -1.64 12.42 23.16
N GLU A 569 -2.13 12.78 21.99
CA GLU A 569 -3.18 13.82 21.81
C GLU A 569 -4.51 13.36 22.41
N ASP A 570 -4.86 12.07 22.30
CA ASP A 570 -6.08 11.49 22.86
C ASP A 570 -6.04 11.43 24.39
N LEU A 571 -4.84 11.35 24.96
CA LEU A 571 -4.61 11.35 26.42
C LEU A 571 -4.58 12.75 27.01
N ASN A 572 -4.33 13.79 26.20
CA ASN A 572 -4.22 15.17 26.67
C ASN A 572 -5.60 15.78 26.95
N PRO A 573 -5.99 16.13 28.19
CA PRO A 573 -7.30 16.67 28.52
C PRO A 573 -7.49 18.14 28.10
N PHE A 574 -6.74 18.61 27.12
CA PHE A 574 -6.91 19.95 26.55
C PHE A 574 -8.21 20.06 25.76
N ARG A 575 -8.90 21.22 25.90
CA ARG A 575 -10.15 21.52 25.21
C ARG A 575 -9.89 22.30 23.92
N TYR A 576 -10.17 21.67 22.79
CA TYR A 576 -10.15 22.31 21.48
C TYR A 576 -11.56 22.74 21.07
N TYR A 577 -11.81 24.06 21.05
CA TYR A 577 -13.12 24.63 20.72
C TYR A 577 -13.36 24.67 19.23
N VAL A 578 -14.47 24.06 18.79
CA VAL A 578 -14.98 24.15 17.42
C VAL A 578 -15.78 25.45 17.26
N ASP A 579 -16.67 25.72 18.24
CA ASP A 579 -17.43 26.97 18.41
C ASP A 579 -17.67 27.22 19.90
N ALA A 580 -18.52 28.17 20.25
CA ALA A 580 -18.87 28.52 21.64
C ALA A 580 -19.57 27.36 22.40
N TYR A 581 -20.16 26.39 21.69
CA TYR A 581 -21.01 25.31 22.22
C TYR A 581 -20.45 23.91 22.02
N VAL A 582 -19.37 23.76 21.26
CA VAL A 582 -18.78 22.45 20.93
C VAL A 582 -17.28 22.47 21.13
N TYR A 583 -16.75 21.49 21.86
CA TYR A 583 -15.31 21.28 21.96
C TYR A 583 -14.94 19.80 22.03
N TRP A 584 -13.70 19.49 21.68
CA TRP A 584 -13.08 18.20 21.83
C TRP A 584 -12.19 18.21 23.07
N GLU A 585 -12.17 17.08 23.81
CA GLU A 585 -11.37 16.92 25.01
C GLU A 585 -10.77 15.51 25.03
N GLY A 586 -9.45 15.38 25.25
CA GLY A 586 -8.80 14.10 25.39
C GLY A 586 -9.12 13.41 26.73
N ASN A 587 -8.87 12.11 26.78
CA ASN A 587 -9.17 11.28 27.95
C ASN A 587 -7.90 10.56 28.45
N PRO A 588 -7.28 10.98 29.56
CA PRO A 588 -6.07 10.35 30.11
C PRO A 588 -6.29 8.92 30.63
N LEU A 589 -7.56 8.49 30.79
CA LEU A 589 -7.90 7.15 31.31
C LEU A 589 -7.95 6.06 30.23
N LEU A 590 -7.75 6.40 28.95
CA LEU A 590 -7.79 5.45 27.86
C LEU A 590 -6.83 4.28 28.07
N GLN A 591 -7.31 3.08 27.79
CA GLN A 591 -6.53 1.83 27.79
C GLN A 591 -6.22 1.41 26.34
N PRO A 592 -5.11 0.69 26.12
CA PRO A 592 -4.81 0.14 24.79
C PRO A 592 -5.85 -0.91 24.36
N GLU A 593 -6.20 -0.92 23.10
CA GLU A 593 -7.00 -1.97 22.47
C GLU A 593 -6.13 -3.19 22.15
N LEU A 594 -6.67 -4.39 22.34
CA LEU A 594 -6.02 -5.65 21.99
C LEU A 594 -6.87 -6.42 20.99
N ALA A 595 -6.31 -6.75 19.85
CA ALA A 595 -6.99 -7.44 18.77
C ALA A 595 -6.43 -8.83 18.50
N ASN A 596 -7.31 -9.81 18.27
CA ASN A 596 -7.00 -11.11 17.69
C ASN A 596 -7.58 -11.18 16.29
N ALA A 597 -6.73 -11.37 15.28
CA ALA A 597 -7.11 -11.40 13.87
C ALA A 597 -6.84 -12.77 13.26
N PHE A 598 -7.86 -13.33 12.58
CA PHE A 598 -7.79 -14.57 11.81
C PHE A 598 -8.12 -14.26 10.36
N GLU A 599 -7.41 -14.88 9.44
CA GLU A 599 -7.62 -14.70 8.01
C GLU A 599 -7.37 -16.01 7.26
N LEU A 600 -8.31 -16.39 6.40
CA LEU A 600 -8.21 -17.51 5.46
C LEU A 600 -8.19 -16.94 4.04
N ASN A 601 -7.13 -17.15 3.31
CA ASN A 601 -6.91 -16.69 1.96
C ASN A 601 -6.86 -17.87 0.99
N TYR A 602 -7.63 -17.80 -0.09
CA TYR A 602 -7.52 -18.68 -1.24
C TYR A 602 -7.11 -17.87 -2.47
N THR A 603 -5.98 -18.25 -3.06
CA THR A 603 -5.42 -17.59 -4.24
C THR A 603 -5.47 -18.52 -5.44
N LEU A 604 -6.05 -18.04 -6.55
CA LEU A 604 -6.08 -18.73 -7.84
C LEU A 604 -5.27 -17.96 -8.87
N HIS A 605 -4.28 -18.59 -9.52
CA HIS A 605 -3.43 -18.04 -10.58
C HIS A 605 -2.74 -16.71 -10.25
N ARG A 606 -2.66 -16.31 -8.98
CA ARG A 606 -2.21 -14.97 -8.51
C ARG A 606 -3.07 -13.81 -9.02
N ASP A 607 -4.17 -14.09 -9.70
CA ASP A 607 -5.08 -13.10 -10.28
C ASP A 607 -6.35 -12.92 -9.45
N LEU A 608 -6.80 -13.98 -8.78
CA LEU A 608 -7.97 -13.99 -7.90
C LEU A 608 -7.54 -14.34 -6.47
N LEU A 609 -7.82 -13.45 -5.54
CA LEU A 609 -7.72 -13.67 -4.10
C LEU A 609 -9.09 -13.60 -3.47
N PHE A 610 -9.48 -14.65 -2.78
CA PHE A 610 -10.65 -14.71 -1.92
C PHE A 610 -10.18 -14.80 -0.46
N SER A 611 -10.64 -13.87 0.40
CA SER A 611 -10.26 -13.81 1.81
C SER A 611 -11.50 -13.86 2.70
N LEU A 612 -11.49 -14.73 3.72
CA LEU A 612 -12.38 -14.67 4.86
C LEU A 612 -11.59 -14.14 6.05
N TYR A 613 -12.15 -13.22 6.80
CA TYR A 613 -11.46 -12.66 7.95
C TYR A 613 -12.38 -12.43 9.14
N TYR A 614 -11.80 -12.54 10.34
CA TYR A 614 -12.44 -12.25 11.62
C TYR A 614 -11.44 -11.52 12.52
N THR A 615 -11.89 -10.44 13.16
CA THR A 615 -11.09 -9.69 14.13
C THR A 615 -11.95 -9.42 15.36
N ASP A 616 -11.43 -9.75 16.55
CA ASP A 616 -12.03 -9.47 17.86
C ASP A 616 -11.14 -8.51 18.62
N VAL A 617 -11.68 -7.35 18.97
CA VAL A 617 -10.97 -6.27 19.66
C VAL A 617 -11.58 -6.06 21.04
N LYS A 618 -10.74 -6.09 22.06
CA LYS A 618 -11.10 -5.78 23.45
C LYS A 618 -10.72 -4.35 23.79
N ASP A 619 -11.49 -3.74 24.66
CA ASP A 619 -11.30 -2.35 25.12
C ASP A 619 -11.27 -1.36 23.95
N ALA A 620 -12.15 -1.56 22.96
CA ALA A 620 -12.19 -0.77 21.74
C ALA A 620 -12.40 0.71 22.04
N MET A 621 -11.57 1.56 21.44
CA MET A 621 -11.68 3.00 21.58
C MET A 621 -12.65 3.57 20.55
N THR A 622 -13.57 4.40 20.99
CA THR A 622 -14.51 5.09 20.09
C THR A 622 -14.76 6.53 20.55
N SER A 623 -14.96 7.40 19.58
CA SER A 623 -15.37 8.77 19.84
C SER A 623 -16.85 8.79 20.24
N VAL A 624 -17.18 9.51 21.29
CA VAL A 624 -18.56 9.69 21.78
C VAL A 624 -18.88 11.16 21.90
N LEU A 625 -20.17 11.50 21.73
CA LEU A 625 -20.70 12.82 21.99
C LEU A 625 -21.45 12.81 23.32
N MET A 626 -21.19 13.79 24.15
CA MET A 626 -21.84 13.97 25.44
C MET A 626 -22.35 15.40 25.57
N GLN A 627 -23.60 15.54 26.01
CA GLN A 627 -24.13 16.84 26.38
C GLN A 627 -23.78 17.16 27.82
N LEU A 628 -23.32 18.40 28.05
CA LEU A 628 -23.21 19.01 29.36
C LEU A 628 -24.42 19.98 29.54
N PRO A 629 -25.51 19.53 30.19
CA PRO A 629 -26.73 20.30 30.28
C PRO A 629 -26.54 21.65 30.98
N GLU A 630 -25.73 21.68 32.05
CA GLU A 630 -25.47 22.87 32.85
C GLU A 630 -24.71 23.96 32.08
N GLU A 631 -23.90 23.58 31.09
CA GLU A 631 -23.10 24.50 30.28
C GLU A 631 -23.68 24.73 28.90
N ASN A 632 -24.76 24.05 28.52
CA ASN A 632 -25.30 23.98 27.14
C ASN A 632 -24.24 23.63 26.10
N LYS A 633 -23.25 22.79 26.45
CA LYS A 633 -22.14 22.44 25.56
C LYS A 633 -22.14 20.95 25.21
N THR A 634 -21.70 20.66 24.01
CA THR A 634 -21.44 19.29 23.54
C THR A 634 -19.95 19.01 23.56
N ILE A 635 -19.55 17.94 24.23
CA ILE A 635 -18.18 17.44 24.25
C ILE A 635 -18.08 16.28 23.28
N ARG A 636 -17.02 16.23 22.49
CA ARG A 636 -16.57 15.04 21.81
C ARG A 636 -15.31 14.52 22.51
N SER A 637 -15.31 13.25 22.91
CA SER A 637 -14.17 12.64 23.58
C SER A 637 -14.06 11.16 23.18
N ILE A 638 -12.86 10.58 23.34
CA ILE A 638 -12.61 9.16 23.06
C ILE A 638 -12.73 8.37 24.34
N HIS A 639 -13.43 7.23 24.28
CA HIS A 639 -13.60 6.34 25.44
C HIS A 639 -13.44 4.87 25.02
N ASN A 640 -12.97 4.04 25.97
CA ASN A 640 -13.00 2.61 25.78
C ASN A 640 -14.41 2.08 25.98
N ILE A 641 -14.85 1.22 25.08
CA ILE A 641 -16.04 0.38 25.19
C ILE A 641 -15.64 -1.07 25.31
N LYS A 642 -16.57 -1.99 25.64
CA LYS A 642 -16.26 -3.39 25.90
C LYS A 642 -15.54 -4.08 24.73
N GLY A 643 -15.96 -3.79 23.49
CA GLY A 643 -15.31 -4.43 22.35
C GLY A 643 -15.88 -4.05 20.99
N PHE A 644 -15.19 -4.55 19.99
CA PHE A 644 -15.50 -4.41 18.58
C PHE A 644 -15.18 -5.72 17.87
N GLN A 645 -16.11 -6.20 17.05
CA GLN A 645 -15.92 -7.36 16.20
C GLN A 645 -16.10 -6.97 14.73
N ASN A 646 -15.22 -7.46 13.88
CA ASN A 646 -15.28 -7.27 12.44
C ASN A 646 -15.05 -8.60 11.74
N TYR A 647 -15.97 -8.99 10.88
CA TYR A 647 -15.82 -10.18 10.04
C TYR A 647 -16.36 -9.92 8.65
N GLY A 648 -15.79 -10.59 7.67
CA GLY A 648 -16.17 -10.34 6.29
C GLY A 648 -15.47 -11.19 5.26
N VAL A 649 -15.80 -10.87 4.02
CA VAL A 649 -15.28 -11.48 2.81
C VAL A 649 -14.68 -10.39 1.93
N ASN A 650 -13.48 -10.63 1.43
CA ASN A 650 -12.85 -9.75 0.45
C ASN A 650 -12.47 -10.56 -0.79
N VAL A 651 -12.83 -10.05 -1.98
CA VAL A 651 -12.47 -10.64 -3.27
C VAL A 651 -11.68 -9.63 -4.07
N ASN A 652 -10.46 -9.98 -4.42
CA ASN A 652 -9.62 -9.20 -5.33
C ASN A 652 -9.42 -9.99 -6.62
N TYR A 653 -9.72 -9.37 -7.74
CA TYR A 653 -9.54 -9.95 -9.06
C TYR A 653 -8.79 -8.98 -9.98
N SER A 654 -7.68 -9.44 -10.57
CA SER A 654 -6.82 -8.64 -11.44
C SER A 654 -6.51 -9.43 -12.70
N LEU A 655 -7.05 -9.03 -13.84
CA LEU A 655 -6.91 -9.73 -15.12
C LEU A 655 -6.47 -8.77 -16.23
N ALA A 656 -5.56 -9.24 -17.07
CA ALA A 656 -5.33 -8.65 -18.39
C ALA A 656 -6.29 -9.32 -19.39
N LEU A 657 -7.40 -8.64 -19.71
CA LEU A 657 -8.39 -9.15 -20.66
C LEU A 657 -7.81 -9.20 -22.06
N PHE A 658 -7.06 -8.16 -22.44
CA PHE A 658 -6.33 -8.05 -23.68
C PHE A 658 -4.96 -7.41 -23.43
N SER A 659 -4.06 -7.45 -24.38
CA SER A 659 -2.75 -6.79 -24.28
C SER A 659 -2.84 -5.29 -24.01
N PHE A 660 -3.95 -4.67 -24.44
CA PHE A 660 -4.20 -3.23 -24.26
C PHE A 660 -5.14 -2.91 -23.09
N TRP A 661 -5.84 -3.88 -22.49
CA TRP A 661 -6.84 -3.64 -21.43
C TRP A 661 -6.62 -4.54 -20.23
N SER A 662 -6.39 -3.96 -19.06
CA SER A 662 -6.35 -4.64 -17.79
C SER A 662 -7.48 -4.13 -16.88
N THR A 663 -8.12 -5.05 -16.17
CA THR A 663 -9.22 -4.79 -15.23
C THR A 663 -8.85 -5.27 -13.85
N GLN A 664 -9.27 -4.51 -12.84
CA GLN A 664 -9.11 -4.86 -11.44
C GLN A 664 -10.42 -4.60 -10.71
N TRP A 665 -10.79 -5.54 -9.86
CA TRP A 665 -11.97 -5.50 -9.02
C TRP A 665 -11.60 -5.81 -7.58
N ASN A 666 -12.11 -5.01 -6.67
CA ASN A 666 -12.09 -5.29 -5.25
C ASN A 666 -13.52 -5.23 -4.73
N LEU A 667 -13.96 -6.33 -4.14
CA LEU A 667 -15.25 -6.47 -3.50
C LEU A 667 -15.01 -6.80 -2.03
N ASN A 668 -15.55 -6.00 -1.12
CA ASN A 668 -15.43 -6.23 0.30
C ASN A 668 -16.80 -6.15 0.94
N ALA A 669 -17.23 -7.23 1.60
CA ALA A 669 -18.47 -7.28 2.38
C ALA A 669 -18.12 -7.64 3.81
N PHE A 670 -18.59 -6.85 4.78
CA PHE A 670 -18.21 -7.02 6.18
C PHE A 670 -19.31 -6.55 7.12
N GLU A 671 -19.25 -7.04 8.34
CA GLU A 671 -20.04 -6.54 9.46
C GLU A 671 -19.11 -5.96 10.51
N ASN A 672 -19.43 -4.75 10.93
CA ASN A 672 -18.87 -4.11 12.12
C ASN A 672 -19.89 -4.16 13.24
N HIS A 673 -19.47 -4.68 14.40
CA HIS A 673 -20.29 -4.77 15.60
C HIS A 673 -19.54 -4.15 16.77
N TYR A 674 -19.92 -2.92 17.14
CA TYR A 674 -19.46 -2.22 18.34
C TYR A 674 -20.42 -2.46 19.49
N PHE A 675 -19.92 -2.88 20.65
CA PHE A 675 -20.76 -3.23 21.79
C PHE A 675 -20.12 -2.85 23.11
N GLY A 676 -20.96 -2.49 24.08
CA GLY A 676 -20.52 -2.07 25.40
C GLY A 676 -21.54 -1.15 26.05
N SER A 677 -21.06 -0.30 26.96
CA SER A 677 -21.87 0.74 27.59
C SER A 677 -21.04 2.00 27.80
N TYR A 678 -21.68 3.15 27.72
CA TYR A 678 -21.10 4.45 28.01
C TYR A 678 -22.13 5.32 28.68
N ALA A 679 -21.76 5.98 29.78
CA ALA A 679 -22.64 6.85 30.58
C ALA A 679 -24.01 6.23 30.95
N GLY A 680 -24.04 4.91 31.19
CA GLY A 680 -25.26 4.16 31.52
C GLY A 680 -26.09 3.72 30.29
N GLU A 681 -25.76 4.16 29.11
CA GLU A 681 -26.42 3.74 27.86
C GLU A 681 -25.69 2.55 27.22
N GLN A 682 -26.49 1.64 26.62
CA GLN A 682 -25.96 0.50 25.88
C GLN A 682 -25.55 0.90 24.47
N ILE A 683 -24.34 0.57 24.09
CA ILE A 683 -23.84 0.71 22.72
C ILE A 683 -23.99 -0.65 22.05
N ALA A 684 -24.78 -0.72 20.98
CA ALA A 684 -24.96 -1.90 20.13
C ALA A 684 -25.11 -1.46 18.67
N ASN A 685 -23.98 -0.96 18.09
CA ASN A 685 -23.99 -0.52 16.71
C ASN A 685 -23.47 -1.63 15.80
N ARG A 686 -24.39 -2.26 15.09
CA ARG A 686 -24.14 -3.39 14.21
C ARG A 686 -24.68 -3.10 12.82
N LEU A 687 -23.85 -3.31 11.78
CA LEU A 687 -24.25 -3.07 10.40
C LEU A 687 -23.42 -3.91 9.42
N TRP A 688 -24.12 -4.60 8.50
CA TRP A 688 -23.53 -5.18 7.31
C TRP A 688 -23.27 -4.09 6.28
N SER A 689 -22.05 -4.10 5.75
CA SER A 689 -21.56 -3.10 4.82
C SER A 689 -20.86 -3.78 3.65
N TYR A 690 -20.86 -3.13 2.50
CA TYR A 690 -20.08 -3.58 1.34
C TYR A 690 -19.45 -2.41 0.62
N ALA A 691 -18.29 -2.67 0.05
CA ALA A 691 -17.55 -1.76 -0.79
C ALA A 691 -17.17 -2.45 -2.10
N VAL A 692 -17.36 -1.73 -3.21
CA VAL A 692 -17.00 -2.20 -4.55
C VAL A 692 -16.10 -1.17 -5.18
N GLN A 693 -14.95 -1.60 -5.65
CA GLN A 693 -14.02 -0.74 -6.38
C GLN A 693 -13.55 -1.43 -7.63
N THR A 694 -13.45 -0.69 -8.73
CA THR A 694 -12.85 -1.16 -9.97
C THR A 694 -11.88 -0.14 -10.52
N THR A 695 -10.79 -0.61 -11.10
CA THR A 695 -9.83 0.17 -11.87
C THR A 695 -9.65 -0.46 -13.23
N GLN A 696 -9.82 0.34 -14.27
CA GLN A 696 -9.68 -0.08 -15.66
C GLN A 696 -8.54 0.72 -16.30
N SER A 697 -7.55 0.01 -16.83
CA SER A 697 -6.37 0.63 -17.43
C SER A 697 -6.23 0.19 -18.88
N TYR A 698 -6.05 1.16 -19.76
CA TYR A 698 -5.94 0.96 -21.20
C TYR A 698 -4.59 1.46 -21.69
N ARG A 699 -3.93 0.62 -22.51
CA ARG A 699 -2.75 1.00 -23.28
C ARG A 699 -3.17 1.23 -24.72
N LEU A 700 -3.04 2.44 -25.17
CA LEU A 700 -3.48 2.85 -26.49
C LEU A 700 -2.27 3.03 -27.43
N PRO A 701 -2.47 2.97 -28.74
CA PRO A 701 -1.39 3.22 -29.71
C PRO A 701 -0.67 4.55 -29.47
N LYS A 702 0.56 4.65 -30.01
CA LYS A 702 1.39 5.88 -29.93
C LYS A 702 1.67 6.33 -28.48
N SER A 703 1.88 5.38 -27.53
CA SER A 703 2.22 5.63 -26.11
C SER A 703 1.18 6.45 -25.33
N TRP A 704 -0.10 6.37 -25.69
CA TRP A 704 -1.20 6.84 -24.88
C TRP A 704 -1.60 5.78 -23.85
N SER A 705 -2.06 6.23 -22.71
CA SER A 705 -2.68 5.38 -21.69
C SER A 705 -3.88 6.11 -21.10
N ALA A 706 -4.93 5.35 -20.79
CA ALA A 706 -6.10 5.87 -20.08
C ALA A 706 -6.40 4.97 -18.89
N GLU A 707 -6.92 5.57 -17.83
CA GLU A 707 -7.29 4.88 -16.58
C GLU A 707 -8.56 5.50 -16.03
N TRP A 708 -9.48 4.66 -15.54
CA TRP A 708 -10.57 5.12 -14.72
C TRP A 708 -10.77 4.21 -13.53
N THR A 709 -11.19 4.82 -12.43
CA THR A 709 -11.50 4.13 -11.17
C THR A 709 -12.89 4.54 -10.73
N ALA A 710 -13.70 3.58 -10.33
CA ALA A 710 -14.98 3.80 -9.68
C ALA A 710 -15.00 3.07 -8.35
N ALA A 711 -15.51 3.72 -7.31
CA ALA A 711 -15.71 3.13 -6.01
C ALA A 711 -17.11 3.48 -5.48
N TYR A 712 -17.70 2.54 -4.79
CA TYR A 712 -18.95 2.69 -4.05
C TYR A 712 -18.83 1.98 -2.70
N GLU A 713 -19.28 2.65 -1.67
CA GLU A 713 -19.37 2.15 -0.30
C GLU A 713 -20.81 2.27 0.20
N SER A 714 -21.38 1.17 0.68
CA SER A 714 -22.67 1.16 1.36
C SER A 714 -22.60 1.85 2.71
N PRO A 715 -23.71 2.12 3.40
CA PRO A 715 -23.65 2.58 4.78
C PRO A 715 -22.82 1.65 5.66
N GLN A 716 -22.06 2.22 6.62
CA GLN A 716 -21.21 1.46 7.53
C GLN A 716 -21.23 2.04 8.95
N SER A 717 -20.97 1.18 9.94
CA SER A 717 -20.82 1.58 11.34
C SER A 717 -19.36 1.82 11.69
N ASP A 718 -19.12 2.89 12.47
CA ASP A 718 -17.80 3.29 12.97
C ASP A 718 -17.97 3.83 14.41
N GLY A 719 -17.60 3.02 15.40
CA GLY A 719 -17.89 3.34 16.79
C GLY A 719 -19.38 3.50 17.05
N VAL A 720 -19.78 4.64 17.57
CA VAL A 720 -21.19 5.03 17.79
C VAL A 720 -21.83 5.69 16.56
N PHE A 721 -21.07 5.93 15.52
CA PHE A 721 -21.52 6.62 14.30
C PHE A 721 -21.95 5.64 13.21
N ARG A 722 -22.85 6.11 12.35
CA ARG A 722 -23.24 5.43 11.09
C ARG A 722 -23.00 6.38 9.93
N GLN A 723 -22.04 6.03 9.10
CA GLN A 723 -21.80 6.75 7.85
C GLN A 723 -22.78 6.28 6.79
N LYS A 724 -23.35 7.21 6.00
CA LYS A 724 -24.19 6.90 4.84
C LYS A 724 -23.33 6.55 3.62
N ALA A 725 -23.99 5.95 2.61
CA ALA A 725 -23.32 5.55 1.37
C ALA A 725 -22.59 6.71 0.70
N SER A 726 -21.43 6.41 0.11
CA SER A 726 -20.63 7.33 -0.69
C SER A 726 -20.00 6.62 -1.89
N GLY A 727 -19.50 7.39 -2.84
CA GLY A 727 -18.79 6.84 -4.00
C GLY A 727 -18.05 7.92 -4.75
N HIS A 728 -17.23 7.49 -5.72
CA HIS A 728 -16.57 8.42 -6.62
C HIS A 728 -16.19 7.73 -7.95
N VAL A 729 -16.03 8.54 -9.00
CA VAL A 729 -15.50 8.10 -10.29
C VAL A 729 -14.40 9.07 -10.72
N SER A 730 -13.22 8.56 -10.99
CA SER A 730 -12.05 9.33 -11.44
C SER A 730 -11.58 8.84 -12.81
N LEU A 731 -11.13 9.77 -13.66
CA LEU A 731 -10.68 9.52 -15.02
C LEU A 731 -9.30 10.14 -15.23
N GLY A 732 -8.46 9.50 -16.01
CA GLY A 732 -7.15 10.04 -16.38
C GLY A 732 -6.65 9.56 -17.73
N VAL A 733 -5.87 10.41 -18.38
CA VAL A 733 -5.15 10.08 -19.61
C VAL A 733 -3.70 10.52 -19.51
N MET A 734 -2.82 9.75 -20.11
CA MET A 734 -1.38 10.02 -20.13
C MET A 734 -0.84 9.83 -21.54
N LYS A 735 0.07 10.72 -21.94
CA LYS A 735 0.90 10.62 -23.13
C LYS A 735 2.36 10.57 -22.73
N LYS A 736 3.06 9.52 -23.16
CA LYS A 736 4.53 9.45 -23.05
C LYS A 736 5.17 9.92 -24.35
N MET A 737 6.24 10.68 -24.22
CA MET A 737 7.00 11.28 -25.33
C MET A 737 8.50 11.21 -25.06
N LEU A 738 9.34 11.53 -26.04
CA LEU A 738 10.80 11.54 -25.92
C LEU A 738 11.37 10.22 -25.41
N ASN A 739 10.97 9.10 -26.01
CA ASN A 739 11.35 7.75 -25.60
C ASN A 739 11.01 7.49 -24.12
N ASP A 740 9.76 7.77 -23.74
CA ASP A 740 9.22 7.60 -22.37
C ASP A 740 9.84 8.51 -21.30
N LYS A 741 10.69 9.49 -21.68
CA LYS A 741 11.31 10.43 -20.73
C LYS A 741 10.36 11.55 -20.31
N LEU A 742 9.46 11.99 -21.18
CA LEU A 742 8.48 13.05 -20.91
C LEU A 742 7.08 12.44 -20.79
N ASN A 743 6.41 12.73 -19.67
CA ASN A 743 5.05 12.28 -19.39
C ASN A 743 4.13 13.50 -19.25
N LEU A 744 3.11 13.58 -20.10
CA LEU A 744 2.01 14.53 -19.94
C LEU A 744 0.81 13.78 -19.40
N LYS A 745 0.17 14.29 -18.35
CA LYS A 745 -1.00 13.65 -17.75
C LYS A 745 -2.09 14.68 -17.50
N PHE A 746 -3.32 14.23 -17.70
CA PHE A 746 -4.53 14.93 -17.31
C PHE A 746 -5.42 13.98 -16.51
N ALA A 747 -5.95 14.43 -15.39
CA ALA A 747 -6.83 13.65 -14.56
C ALA A 747 -7.96 14.51 -13.98
N VAL A 748 -9.11 13.89 -13.77
CA VAL A 748 -10.25 14.48 -13.06
C VAL A 748 -10.71 13.48 -12.00
N ASP A 749 -10.73 13.92 -10.76
CA ASP A 749 -11.26 13.16 -9.64
C ASP A 749 -12.74 13.46 -9.44
N ASP A 750 -13.47 12.46 -8.96
CA ASP A 750 -14.88 12.55 -8.61
C ASP A 750 -15.71 13.37 -9.61
N VAL A 751 -15.67 12.93 -10.87
CA VAL A 751 -16.31 13.59 -12.03
C VAL A 751 -17.77 13.96 -11.75
N PHE A 752 -18.49 13.07 -11.04
CA PHE A 752 -19.92 13.22 -10.76
C PHE A 752 -20.23 13.88 -9.41
N LYS A 753 -19.20 14.25 -8.60
CA LYS A 753 -19.39 14.87 -7.30
C LYS A 753 -20.17 14.01 -6.30
N MET A 754 -19.88 12.70 -6.31
CA MET A 754 -20.57 11.69 -5.51
C MET A 754 -19.96 11.52 -4.12
N SER A 755 -18.70 11.95 -3.90
CA SER A 755 -17.98 11.86 -2.63
C SER A 755 -18.58 12.88 -1.65
N ARG A 756 -19.56 12.45 -0.87
CA ARG A 756 -20.25 13.24 0.16
C ARG A 756 -20.26 12.47 1.45
N TYR A 757 -19.79 13.09 2.52
CA TYR A 757 -19.82 12.48 3.83
C TYR A 757 -21.10 12.87 4.56
N ARG A 758 -21.83 11.86 5.04
CA ARG A 758 -23.01 12.01 5.87
C ARG A 758 -22.93 11.00 6.98
N THR A 759 -22.95 11.48 8.21
CA THR A 759 -22.80 10.65 9.40
C THR A 759 -23.91 10.96 10.38
N ASN A 760 -24.46 9.95 11.02
CA ASN A 760 -25.39 10.12 12.13
C ASN A 760 -24.95 9.31 13.35
N SER A 761 -25.36 9.72 14.52
CA SER A 761 -25.15 9.04 15.80
C SER A 761 -26.33 9.33 16.72
N GLY A 762 -26.60 8.43 17.67
CA GLY A 762 -27.61 8.62 18.70
C GLY A 762 -27.20 7.89 19.96
N VAL A 763 -26.22 8.43 20.67
CA VAL A 763 -25.73 7.91 21.96
C VAL A 763 -25.46 9.10 22.87
N GLY A 764 -25.63 8.93 24.16
CA GLY A 764 -25.35 9.97 25.19
C GLY A 764 -26.40 11.07 25.25
N GLY A 765 -27.66 10.77 24.90
CA GLY A 765 -28.77 11.73 24.89
C GLY A 765 -28.67 12.75 23.76
N VAL A 766 -27.78 12.57 22.78
CA VAL A 766 -27.57 13.44 21.63
C VAL A 766 -27.76 12.66 20.33
N TYR A 767 -28.77 12.98 19.55
CA TYR A 767 -28.85 12.56 18.15
C TYR A 767 -28.15 13.60 17.28
N MET A 768 -27.20 13.14 16.45
CA MET A 768 -26.43 13.94 15.51
C MET A 768 -26.72 13.54 14.06
N ASP A 769 -26.89 14.53 13.18
CA ASP A 769 -26.83 14.36 11.73
C ASP A 769 -25.82 15.38 11.16
N GLN A 770 -24.75 14.86 10.58
CA GLN A 770 -23.66 15.65 10.00
C GLN A 770 -23.59 15.43 8.50
N ARG A 771 -23.43 16.49 7.76
CA ARG A 771 -23.18 16.45 6.32
C ARG A 771 -21.99 17.35 5.99
N ILE A 772 -21.01 16.78 5.26
CA ILE A 772 -19.82 17.49 4.80
C ILE A 772 -19.75 17.39 3.27
N ASP A 773 -19.62 18.53 2.61
CA ASP A 773 -19.43 18.67 1.16
C ASP A 773 -18.00 19.14 0.90
N LEU A 774 -17.09 18.19 0.67
CA LEU A 774 -15.69 18.43 0.38
C LEU A 774 -15.45 18.91 -1.06
N ASP A 775 -14.28 19.48 -1.31
CA ASP A 775 -13.78 19.82 -2.65
C ASP A 775 -13.25 18.56 -3.36
N SER A 776 -14.17 17.64 -3.74
CA SER A 776 -13.83 16.31 -4.26
C SER A 776 -13.59 16.28 -5.78
N ARG A 777 -14.29 17.17 -6.54
CA ARG A 777 -14.10 17.23 -8.01
C ARG A 777 -12.93 18.12 -8.37
N VAL A 778 -11.78 17.50 -8.59
CA VAL A 778 -10.50 18.18 -8.85
C VAL A 778 -9.95 17.73 -10.20
N TRP A 779 -9.65 18.69 -11.06
CA TRP A 779 -8.89 18.44 -12.28
C TRP A 779 -7.40 18.74 -12.07
N ARG A 780 -6.53 18.01 -12.78
CA ARG A 780 -5.08 18.18 -12.71
C ARG A 780 -4.43 17.97 -14.07
N VAL A 781 -3.46 18.80 -14.37
CA VAL A 781 -2.50 18.62 -15.45
C VAL A 781 -1.12 18.49 -14.83
N SER A 782 -0.33 17.57 -15.33
CA SER A 782 1.05 17.44 -14.86
C SER A 782 2.00 17.10 -16.00
N VAL A 783 3.23 17.59 -15.85
CA VAL A 783 4.35 17.34 -16.74
C VAL A 783 5.49 16.77 -15.89
N GLY A 784 5.97 15.59 -16.27
CA GLY A 784 7.11 14.95 -15.61
C GLY A 784 8.18 14.58 -16.61
N TYR A 785 9.43 14.93 -16.31
CA TYR A 785 10.60 14.58 -17.11
C TYR A 785 11.57 13.73 -16.31
N THR A 786 11.89 12.55 -16.85
CA THR A 786 12.85 11.61 -16.25
C THR A 786 14.08 11.53 -17.12
N PHE A 787 15.27 11.68 -16.52
CA PHE A 787 16.56 11.58 -17.20
C PHE A 787 17.45 10.53 -16.52
N GLY A 788 18.49 10.07 -17.23
CA GLY A 788 19.28 8.90 -16.87
C GLY A 788 18.61 7.60 -17.37
N LYS A 789 19.29 6.46 -17.26
CA LYS A 789 18.70 5.17 -17.57
C LYS A 789 17.71 4.77 -16.48
N LYS A 790 16.58 4.18 -16.87
CA LYS A 790 15.71 3.50 -15.91
C LYS A 790 16.45 2.29 -15.36
N GLY A 791 16.84 2.35 -14.09
CA GLY A 791 17.57 1.25 -13.48
C GLY A 791 16.70 0.02 -13.28
N GLU A 792 16.83 -0.93 -14.17
CA GLU A 792 16.25 -2.28 -14.02
C GLU A 792 17.13 -3.22 -13.19
N GLY A 793 18.41 -2.85 -12.96
CA GLY A 793 19.42 -3.82 -12.48
C GLY A 793 19.38 -4.20 -11.01
N ALA A 794 19.11 -3.27 -10.11
CA ALA A 794 19.18 -3.55 -8.67
C ALA A 794 17.93 -4.25 -8.13
N ASP A 795 16.77 -3.99 -8.72
CA ASP A 795 15.50 -4.62 -8.32
C ASP A 795 15.32 -6.04 -8.88
N LYS A 796 15.86 -6.34 -10.09
CA LYS A 796 15.85 -7.71 -10.61
C LYS A 796 16.69 -8.65 -9.74
N LYS A 797 17.91 -8.24 -9.34
CA LYS A 797 18.73 -9.06 -8.44
C LYS A 797 18.13 -9.18 -7.04
N LYS A 798 17.66 -8.08 -6.43
CA LYS A 798 16.98 -8.14 -5.11
C LYS A 798 15.62 -8.83 -5.18
N SER A 799 14.84 -8.64 -6.24
CA SER A 799 13.53 -9.31 -6.37
C SER A 799 13.66 -10.78 -6.76
N GLU A 800 14.63 -11.18 -7.56
CA GLU A 800 14.92 -12.61 -7.84
C GLU A 800 15.54 -13.32 -6.63
N GLU A 801 16.46 -12.71 -5.90
CA GLU A 801 16.97 -13.26 -4.64
C GLU A 801 15.91 -13.23 -3.53
N GLN A 802 15.13 -12.16 -3.40
CA GLN A 802 13.99 -12.10 -2.48
C GLN A 802 12.81 -12.98 -2.94
N GLN A 803 12.62 -13.23 -4.23
CA GLN A 803 11.64 -14.18 -4.75
C GLN A 803 12.14 -15.61 -4.65
N ARG A 804 13.45 -15.88 -4.81
CA ARG A 804 14.05 -17.19 -4.47
C ARG A 804 13.94 -17.49 -2.96
N VAL A 805 14.07 -16.47 -2.11
CA VAL A 805 13.93 -16.60 -0.64
C VAL A 805 12.46 -16.64 -0.20
N ARG A 806 11.52 -16.14 -1.02
CA ARG A 806 10.08 -16.06 -0.74
C ARG A 806 9.22 -16.95 -1.64
N GLY A 807 9.81 -17.60 -2.60
CA GLY A 807 9.17 -18.57 -3.49
C GLY A 807 9.28 -20.01 -3.00
N LEU A 808 9.80 -20.19 -1.79
CA LEU A 808 9.80 -21.44 -1.06
C LEU A 808 8.72 -21.37 0.00
#